data_ed355b9d2ecdcb04579c024cbe51a48f
#
_entry.id   ed355b9d2ecdcb04579c024cbe51a48f
#
_cell.length_a   1.000
_cell.length_b   1.000
_cell.length_c   1.000
_cell.angle_alpha   90.00
_cell.angle_beta   90.00
_cell.angle_gamma   90.00
#
_symmetry.space_group_name_H-M   'P 1'
#
loop_
_entity.id
_entity.type
_entity.pdbx_description
1 polymer ?
#
loop_
_entity_poly.entity_id
_entity_poly.type
_entity_poly.pdbx_seq_one_letter_code
_entity_poly.pdbx_strand_id
1 'polypeptide(L)'
;MKLFLIDAYALIYRSYYAFIKNPRINSKGVNTSAIFGFINSLEDVLKRENPTHIAVAFDPKGPTFRHEAFEQYKAQREETPEVIRQSVPIIKEIIEAYNIPILEVPRYEADDVIGTVSKQAEKEGFDVFMMTPDKDYGQLVSEHIFMYRPKFGGDYEIMGVPEVLNKYGLTSTEQVIDLLGLMGDASDNIPGCPGIGEKTAQKLLTEFGSIENLLANTDKLKGAQKKKVEENTEQIRFSKFLATIKTDVPIEFDAARCVREKPNEERLTEIYTELEFRTFINKLSSESVKAAPKGPVQGDLFAIFTPESTEEPKKSILTDLKSTPHNYYLTDTEEKQADLARFLLGQEFFAFDTETDGIDPLKAGLVGMSFAVKENEAWYVPVPANSVEAAKVVERFSPALQNPKSLKIGQNIKFDILVLRKYNVKVAGPLFDTMIAHYLLNPELRHGMDYLAETYLKYQTVHIEELIGPKGKNQLSMRNVPVEQIAEYAAEDADVTLKLKNYFAPELKKEGLESLFTTIEMPLIYVLAEMEATGVTLDTVALKQSSVELTASMNKLEQEVYELAGTEFNINSTKQVGEILFDRLKLDEKAKKTKTGGYSTSEDVLEKLRGKHPIIGKLLEYRRLKKLLSTYIDALPELINPQTGKIHTSFNQAVTSTGRLSSTNPNLQNIPVRDDLGREIRKAFIPDNTDCLFFSADYSQIELRIMAHLSGDPHMIEAFQSGADIHAATAAKIYGIPVEEVTSDMRRKAKTANFGIIYGISVFGLAERLDIPRSESKELIDGYFSTYPRIKEYMEESIKVAKEKGYVETIFKRKRFLPDINSHNAVVRGYAERNAINAPIQGSAADIIKLAMVRIYERFEEEGLKSKMILQVHDELNFNVYKEEAEEVKKIVLEEMENVMKLRVPLIADCGEGANWLEAH
;
A
#
# COMPACT_ATOMS: atom_id res chain seq x y z
N MET A 1 5.91 30.03 31.03
CA MET A 1 6.82 29.47 29.96
C MET A 1 6.31 28.11 29.59
N LYS A 2 6.43 27.69 28.30
CA LYS A 2 5.83 26.44 27.76
C LYS A 2 6.93 25.42 27.50
N LEU A 3 6.97 24.33 28.29
CA LEU A 3 7.93 23.23 28.13
C LEU A 3 7.23 22.01 27.54
N PHE A 4 7.75 21.45 26.45
CA PHE A 4 7.36 20.16 25.92
C PHE A 4 8.38 19.07 26.27
N LEU A 5 7.92 18.00 26.87
CA LEU A 5 8.69 16.79 27.16
C LEU A 5 8.13 15.63 26.32
N ILE A 6 8.95 15.10 25.43
CA ILE A 6 8.54 14.07 24.47
C ILE A 6 9.04 12.70 24.93
N ASP A 7 8.14 11.74 25.05
CA ASP A 7 8.48 10.33 25.19
C ASP A 7 8.84 9.75 23.82
N ALA A 8 10.12 9.52 23.59
CA ALA A 8 10.64 9.12 22.28
C ALA A 8 10.08 7.79 21.83
N TYR A 9 10.17 6.74 22.66
CA TYR A 9 9.74 5.41 22.25
C TYR A 9 8.25 5.33 22.00
N ALA A 10 7.43 6.02 22.76
CA ALA A 10 5.99 6.08 22.53
C ALA A 10 5.64 6.63 21.13
N LEU A 11 6.36 7.66 20.66
CA LEU A 11 6.17 8.21 19.29
C LEU A 11 6.80 7.34 18.21
N ILE A 12 7.97 6.75 18.43
CA ILE A 12 8.66 5.88 17.50
C ILE A 12 7.80 4.63 17.21
N TYR A 13 7.31 3.95 18.24
CA TYR A 13 6.42 2.80 18.09
C TYR A 13 5.12 3.18 17.37
N ARG A 14 4.50 4.28 17.76
CA ARG A 14 3.29 4.78 17.08
C ARG A 14 3.54 5.01 15.60
N SER A 15 4.66 5.62 15.26
CA SER A 15 5.06 5.89 13.87
C SER A 15 5.30 4.60 13.09
N TYR A 16 6.03 3.67 13.67
CA TYR A 16 6.28 2.35 13.08
C TYR A 16 4.96 1.62 12.75
N TYR A 17 4.04 1.52 13.71
CA TYR A 17 2.77 0.83 13.50
C TYR A 17 1.82 1.56 12.54
N ALA A 18 1.91 2.88 12.41
CA ALA A 18 1.12 3.65 11.45
C ALA A 18 1.47 3.26 9.99
N PHE A 19 2.72 2.91 9.72
CA PHE A 19 3.21 2.54 8.38
C PHE A 19 3.39 1.03 8.18
N ILE A 20 3.03 0.19 9.15
CA ILE A 20 3.31 -1.27 9.09
C ILE A 20 2.72 -1.96 7.86
N LYS A 21 1.59 -1.47 7.33
CA LYS A 21 0.94 -2.02 6.13
C LYS A 21 1.49 -1.45 4.82
N ASN A 22 2.13 -0.30 4.87
CA ASN A 22 2.71 0.38 3.71
C ASN A 22 4.01 1.08 4.15
N PRO A 23 5.10 0.33 4.36
CA PRO A 23 6.34 0.87 4.88
C PRO A 23 7.01 1.81 3.87
N ARG A 24 7.68 2.83 4.39
CA ARG A 24 8.51 3.76 3.61
C ARG A 24 9.92 3.20 3.54
N ILE A 25 10.29 2.70 2.39
CA ILE A 25 11.63 2.14 2.15
C ILE A 25 12.37 3.09 1.21
N ASN A 26 13.60 3.45 1.57
CA ASN A 26 14.45 4.27 0.70
C ASN A 26 15.17 3.42 -0.37
N SER A 27 15.88 4.05 -1.31
CA SER A 27 16.58 3.35 -2.41
C SER A 27 17.66 2.37 -1.95
N LYS A 28 18.14 2.51 -0.70
CA LYS A 28 19.12 1.61 -0.06
C LYS A 28 18.45 0.41 0.64
N GLY A 29 17.11 0.26 0.53
CA GLY A 29 16.34 -0.81 1.18
C GLY A 29 16.10 -0.59 2.68
N VAL A 30 16.40 0.58 3.22
CA VAL A 30 16.19 0.89 4.64
C VAL A 30 14.75 1.32 4.87
N ASN A 31 14.08 0.70 5.86
CA ASN A 31 12.75 1.11 6.27
C ASN A 31 12.83 2.37 7.15
N THR A 32 12.43 3.50 6.59
CA THR A 32 12.49 4.83 7.20
C THR A 32 11.18 5.27 7.86
N SER A 33 10.19 4.38 7.96
CA SER A 33 8.83 4.69 8.43
C SER A 33 8.79 5.29 9.84
N ALA A 34 9.52 4.69 10.78
CA ALA A 34 9.57 5.14 12.17
C ALA A 34 10.21 6.53 12.29
N ILE A 35 11.29 6.77 11.54
CA ILE A 35 12.01 8.04 11.49
C ILE A 35 11.10 9.12 10.91
N PHE A 36 10.49 8.85 9.74
CA PHE A 36 9.60 9.80 9.07
C PHE A 36 8.42 10.22 9.96
N GLY A 37 7.75 9.27 10.61
CA GLY A 37 6.61 9.56 11.47
C GLY A 37 7.00 10.30 12.75
N PHE A 38 8.18 10.00 13.32
CA PHE A 38 8.72 10.73 14.46
C PHE A 38 8.98 12.19 14.11
N ILE A 39 9.68 12.46 13.00
CA ILE A 39 9.98 13.82 12.54
C ILE A 39 8.69 14.60 12.27
N ASN A 40 7.71 14.00 11.58
CA ASN A 40 6.42 14.65 11.35
C ASN A 40 5.75 15.08 12.64
N SER A 41 5.78 14.22 13.68
CA SER A 41 5.19 14.54 15.00
C SER A 41 5.96 15.64 15.70
N LEU A 42 7.29 15.63 15.62
CA LEU A 42 8.16 16.66 16.19
C LEU A 42 7.91 18.03 15.52
N GLU A 43 7.97 18.07 14.17
CA GLU A 43 7.74 19.31 13.42
C GLU A 43 6.32 19.87 13.63
N ASP A 44 5.30 19.01 13.70
CA ASP A 44 3.92 19.44 13.96
C ASP A 44 3.80 20.12 15.32
N VAL A 45 4.42 19.56 16.36
CA VAL A 45 4.44 20.19 17.71
C VAL A 45 5.21 21.51 17.67
N LEU A 46 6.38 21.54 17.05
CA LEU A 46 7.20 22.75 16.95
C LEU A 46 6.45 23.89 16.23
N LYS A 47 5.67 23.56 15.21
CA LYS A 47 4.89 24.52 14.42
C LYS A 47 3.58 24.93 15.08
N ARG A 48 2.81 23.96 15.58
CA ARG A 48 1.47 24.15 16.13
C ARG A 48 1.49 24.80 17.50
N GLU A 49 2.35 24.27 18.39
CA GLU A 49 2.38 24.66 19.80
C GLU A 49 3.41 25.74 20.10
N ASN A 50 4.38 25.91 19.22
CA ASN A 50 5.46 26.91 19.33
C ASN A 50 6.07 26.96 20.74
N PRO A 51 6.59 25.80 21.28
CA PRO A 51 7.10 25.75 22.63
C PRO A 51 8.30 26.68 22.82
N THR A 52 8.42 27.26 24.02
CA THR A 52 9.62 28.03 24.40
C THR A 52 10.79 27.11 24.79
N HIS A 53 10.46 25.92 25.33
CA HIS A 53 11.42 24.93 25.82
C HIS A 53 10.95 23.54 25.37
N ILE A 54 11.90 22.66 25.05
CA ILE A 54 11.63 21.32 24.59
C ILE A 54 12.76 20.36 24.95
N ALA A 55 12.43 19.11 25.31
CA ALA A 55 13.39 18.02 25.47
C ALA A 55 12.74 16.68 25.08
N VAL A 56 13.57 15.69 24.74
CA VAL A 56 13.13 14.35 24.37
C VAL A 56 13.76 13.33 25.32
N ALA A 57 12.92 12.51 25.96
CA ALA A 57 13.39 11.46 26.88
C ALA A 57 13.42 10.09 26.18
N PHE A 58 14.48 9.32 26.46
CA PHE A 58 14.66 7.94 26.00
C PHE A 58 14.81 6.98 27.17
N ASP A 59 14.28 5.76 27.00
CA ASP A 59 14.61 4.67 27.90
C ASP A 59 16.09 4.29 27.76
N PRO A 60 16.78 3.95 28.88
CA PRO A 60 18.18 3.56 28.83
C PRO A 60 18.39 2.17 28.22
N LYS A 61 19.60 1.93 27.76
CA LYS A 61 20.01 0.57 27.38
C LYS A 61 20.26 -0.26 28.63
N GLY A 62 19.45 -1.27 28.88
CA GLY A 62 19.63 -2.20 29.99
C GLY A 62 18.47 -2.23 30.98
N PRO A 63 18.56 -3.06 32.03
CA PRO A 63 17.51 -3.22 33.00
C PRO A 63 17.32 -1.96 33.85
N THR A 64 16.05 -1.67 34.19
CA THR A 64 15.68 -0.58 35.07
C THR A 64 15.50 -1.09 36.51
N PHE A 65 15.33 -0.21 37.51
CA PHE A 65 15.10 -0.61 38.89
C PHE A 65 13.82 -1.48 39.02
N ARG A 66 12.82 -1.34 38.11
CA ARG A 66 11.63 -2.18 38.10
C ARG A 66 11.97 -3.61 37.69
N HIS A 67 12.84 -3.79 36.69
CA HIS A 67 13.33 -5.11 36.28
C HIS A 67 14.16 -5.79 37.39
N GLU A 68 14.94 -5.01 38.13
CA GLU A 68 15.70 -5.51 39.29
C GLU A 68 14.80 -5.96 40.45
N ALA A 69 13.65 -5.26 40.64
CA ALA A 69 12.67 -5.59 41.66
C ALA A 69 11.73 -6.74 41.24
N PHE A 70 11.47 -6.87 39.92
CA PHE A 70 10.54 -7.85 39.36
C PHE A 70 11.01 -8.33 37.97
N GLU A 71 11.65 -9.49 37.95
CA GLU A 71 12.20 -10.09 36.70
C GLU A 71 11.15 -10.25 35.61
N GLN A 72 9.88 -10.43 35.99
CA GLN A 72 8.78 -10.58 35.02
C GLN A 72 8.21 -9.23 34.55
N TYR A 73 8.71 -8.08 35.01
CA TYR A 73 8.27 -6.77 34.56
C TYR A 73 8.49 -6.63 33.05
N LYS A 74 7.45 -6.29 32.30
CA LYS A 74 7.46 -6.19 30.82
C LYS A 74 7.92 -7.45 30.08
N ALA A 75 8.05 -8.61 30.75
CA ALA A 75 8.52 -9.86 30.11
C ALA A 75 7.62 -10.38 28.99
N GLN A 76 6.37 -9.92 28.92
CA GLN A 76 5.44 -10.26 27.84
C GLN A 76 5.57 -9.35 26.60
N ARG A 77 6.35 -8.27 26.70
CA ARG A 77 6.61 -7.40 25.53
C ARG A 77 7.50 -8.13 24.55
N GLU A 78 7.11 -8.11 23.29
CA GLU A 78 7.96 -8.60 22.19
C GLU A 78 9.26 -7.80 22.15
N GLU A 79 10.34 -8.41 21.68
CA GLU A 79 11.59 -7.70 21.42
C GLU A 79 11.34 -6.49 20.50
N THR A 80 12.06 -5.41 20.76
CA THR A 80 11.99 -4.20 19.94
C THR A 80 12.26 -4.54 18.46
N PRO A 81 11.34 -4.22 17.54
CA PRO A 81 11.53 -4.49 16.11
C PRO A 81 12.87 -3.95 15.61
N GLU A 82 13.52 -4.72 14.73
CA GLU A 82 14.82 -4.37 14.14
C GLU A 82 14.79 -2.97 13.51
N VAL A 83 13.72 -2.65 12.79
CA VAL A 83 13.49 -1.33 12.18
C VAL A 83 13.56 -0.21 13.23
N ILE A 84 12.97 -0.41 14.40
CA ILE A 84 13.03 0.58 15.49
C ILE A 84 14.44 0.66 16.04
N ARG A 85 15.12 -0.49 16.28
CA ARG A 85 16.51 -0.50 16.77
C ARG A 85 17.46 0.25 15.83
N GLN A 86 17.30 0.08 14.52
CA GLN A 86 18.07 0.79 13.49
C GLN A 86 17.69 2.28 13.40
N SER A 87 16.42 2.62 13.63
CA SER A 87 15.93 4.00 13.56
C SER A 87 16.37 4.87 14.74
N VAL A 88 16.50 4.31 15.95
CA VAL A 88 16.80 5.08 17.18
C VAL A 88 18.10 5.89 17.09
N PRO A 89 19.24 5.36 16.63
CA PRO A 89 20.46 6.17 16.48
C PRO A 89 20.26 7.36 15.55
N ILE A 90 19.59 7.16 14.42
CA ILE A 90 19.34 8.21 13.43
C ILE A 90 18.37 9.26 13.98
N ILE A 91 17.34 8.84 14.73
CA ILE A 91 16.42 9.77 15.40
C ILE A 91 17.16 10.62 16.44
N LYS A 92 18.10 10.04 17.19
CA LYS A 92 18.93 10.80 18.15
C LYS A 92 19.78 11.84 17.43
N GLU A 93 20.45 11.49 16.33
CA GLU A 93 21.19 12.46 15.50
C GLU A 93 20.30 13.60 14.98
N ILE A 94 19.07 13.29 14.56
CA ILE A 94 18.11 14.30 14.10
C ILE A 94 17.71 15.23 15.26
N ILE A 95 17.42 14.70 16.45
CA ILE A 95 17.08 15.48 17.63
C ILE A 95 18.24 16.42 18.02
N GLU A 96 19.48 15.92 17.98
CA GLU A 96 20.69 16.71 18.21
C GLU A 96 20.86 17.82 17.16
N ALA A 97 20.57 17.52 15.88
CA ALA A 97 20.59 18.51 14.81
C ALA A 97 19.46 19.57 14.93
N TYR A 98 18.35 19.26 15.63
CA TYR A 98 17.34 20.25 16.03
C TYR A 98 17.77 21.10 17.25
N ASN A 99 18.97 20.87 17.80
CA ASN A 99 19.46 21.47 19.07
C ASN A 99 18.50 21.19 20.25
N ILE A 100 17.87 20.02 20.26
CA ILE A 100 16.97 19.58 21.33
C ILE A 100 17.72 18.62 22.26
N PRO A 101 17.73 18.85 23.58
CA PRO A 101 18.42 17.97 24.52
C PRO A 101 17.74 16.62 24.63
N ILE A 102 18.57 15.57 24.64
CA ILE A 102 18.16 14.20 24.93
C ILE A 102 18.35 13.94 26.43
N LEU A 103 17.30 13.44 27.07
CA LEU A 103 17.28 13.06 28.47
C LEU A 103 17.26 11.52 28.56
N GLU A 104 18.33 10.95 29.10
CA GLU A 104 18.46 9.50 29.29
C GLU A 104 19.26 9.26 30.58
N VAL A 105 18.68 8.55 31.56
CA VAL A 105 19.31 8.28 32.85
C VAL A 105 19.37 6.76 33.04
N PRO A 106 20.56 6.17 33.25
CA PRO A 106 20.71 4.73 33.50
C PRO A 106 19.82 4.26 34.66
N ARG A 107 19.17 3.10 34.50
CA ARG A 107 18.28 2.44 35.46
C ARG A 107 16.89 3.07 35.63
N TYR A 108 16.57 4.21 34.97
CA TYR A 108 15.26 4.86 35.06
C TYR A 108 14.61 4.92 33.66
N GLU A 109 13.32 4.65 33.58
CA GLU A 109 12.58 4.72 32.34
C GLU A 109 12.32 6.19 31.93
N ALA A 110 11.95 6.42 30.65
CA ALA A 110 11.66 7.76 30.14
C ALA A 110 10.53 8.46 30.95
N ASP A 111 9.55 7.68 31.41
CA ASP A 111 8.46 8.18 32.25
C ASP A 111 8.94 8.74 33.61
N ASP A 112 9.89 8.06 34.25
CA ASP A 112 10.51 8.53 35.51
C ASP A 112 11.31 9.83 35.31
N VAL A 113 12.06 9.90 34.20
CA VAL A 113 12.83 11.10 33.82
C VAL A 113 11.89 12.27 33.53
N ILE A 114 10.86 12.06 32.73
CA ILE A 114 9.85 13.07 32.41
C ILE A 114 9.09 13.48 33.65
N GLY A 115 8.72 12.54 34.53
CA GLY A 115 8.04 12.84 35.80
C GLY A 115 8.85 13.74 36.71
N THR A 116 10.16 13.43 36.85
CA THR A 116 11.08 14.22 37.67
C THR A 116 11.28 15.63 37.12
N VAL A 117 11.58 15.74 35.80
CA VAL A 117 11.80 17.03 35.14
C VAL A 117 10.52 17.88 35.14
N SER A 118 9.35 17.25 34.93
CA SER A 118 8.05 17.94 34.98
C SER A 118 7.81 18.59 36.33
N LYS A 119 8.06 17.87 37.44
CA LYS A 119 7.88 18.39 38.80
C LYS A 119 8.89 19.47 39.20
N GLN A 120 10.09 19.43 38.63
CA GLN A 120 11.09 20.47 38.81
C GLN A 120 10.72 21.73 38.01
N ALA A 121 10.36 21.57 36.75
CA ALA A 121 9.96 22.69 35.89
C ALA A 121 8.66 23.39 36.38
N GLU A 122 7.68 22.65 36.91
CA GLU A 122 6.48 23.20 37.53
C GLU A 122 6.85 24.19 38.68
N LYS A 123 7.81 23.80 39.52
CA LYS A 123 8.30 24.68 40.62
C LYS A 123 8.98 25.93 40.09
N GLU A 124 9.55 25.91 38.91
CA GLU A 124 10.16 27.05 38.22
C GLU A 124 9.16 27.91 37.43
N GLY A 125 7.86 27.57 37.48
CA GLY A 125 6.76 28.30 36.84
C GLY A 125 6.55 28.00 35.34
N PHE A 126 6.88 26.77 34.91
CA PHE A 126 6.58 26.30 33.56
C PHE A 126 5.22 25.63 33.51
N ASP A 127 4.52 25.85 32.39
CA ASP A 127 3.44 24.95 31.93
C ASP A 127 4.09 23.83 31.14
N VAL A 128 3.98 22.60 31.65
CA VAL A 128 4.64 21.42 31.12
C VAL A 128 3.65 20.55 30.34
N PHE A 129 4.00 20.21 29.10
CA PHE A 129 3.22 19.34 28.24
C PHE A 129 3.98 18.04 27.96
N MET A 130 3.50 16.93 28.54
CA MET A 130 4.07 15.61 28.36
C MET A 130 3.47 14.95 27.10
N MET A 131 4.26 14.86 26.04
CA MET A 131 3.82 14.27 24.77
C MET A 131 3.97 12.76 24.77
N THR A 132 2.91 12.08 25.14
CA THR A 132 2.86 10.63 25.24
C THR A 132 1.41 10.12 25.10
N PRO A 133 1.15 8.96 24.46
CA PRO A 133 -0.15 8.29 24.52
C PRO A 133 -0.37 7.51 25.81
N ASP A 134 0.66 7.31 26.63
CA ASP A 134 0.62 6.44 27.80
C ASP A 134 -0.30 7.02 28.89
N LYS A 135 -1.19 6.14 29.40
CA LYS A 135 -2.18 6.49 30.43
C LYS A 135 -1.57 6.75 31.81
N ASP A 136 -0.40 6.15 32.07
CA ASP A 136 0.23 6.15 33.38
C ASP A 136 0.74 7.56 33.76
N TYR A 137 1.04 8.40 32.77
CA TYR A 137 1.37 9.81 32.98
C TYR A 137 0.25 10.65 33.61
N GLY A 138 -1.00 10.13 33.62
CA GLY A 138 -2.12 10.78 34.31
C GLY A 138 -1.87 11.06 35.80
N GLN A 139 -0.97 10.27 36.45
CA GLN A 139 -0.56 10.46 37.86
C GLN A 139 0.28 11.72 38.09
N LEU A 140 0.87 12.27 37.04
CA LEU A 140 1.74 13.45 37.10
C LEU A 140 0.99 14.75 36.85
N VAL A 141 -0.22 14.69 36.33
CA VAL A 141 -1.02 15.85 35.92
C VAL A 141 -1.39 16.72 37.11
N SER A 142 -1.18 18.03 36.95
CA SER A 142 -1.46 19.07 37.96
C SER A 142 -2.02 20.32 37.30
N GLU A 143 -2.09 21.46 38.02
CA GLU A 143 -2.53 22.74 37.45
C GLU A 143 -1.62 23.22 36.29
N HIS A 144 -0.33 22.86 36.31
CA HIS A 144 0.67 23.28 35.33
C HIS A 144 1.34 22.13 34.60
N ILE A 145 0.92 20.88 34.79
CA ILE A 145 1.43 19.70 34.10
C ILE A 145 0.27 19.04 33.34
N PHE A 146 0.38 18.94 32.02
CA PHE A 146 -0.63 18.43 31.12
C PHE A 146 -0.12 17.24 30.33
N MET A 147 -0.98 16.28 30.02
CA MET A 147 -0.71 15.28 28.99
C MET A 147 -1.09 15.84 27.62
N TYR A 148 -0.18 15.75 26.67
CA TYR A 148 -0.42 16.09 25.26
C TYR A 148 -0.47 14.80 24.44
N ARG A 149 -1.69 14.32 24.17
CA ARG A 149 -1.92 13.00 23.60
C ARG A 149 -2.25 13.06 22.12
N PRO A 150 -1.45 12.39 21.28
CA PRO A 150 -1.75 12.30 19.87
C PRO A 150 -2.99 11.41 19.60
N LYS A 151 -3.97 11.96 18.85
CA LYS A 151 -5.16 11.23 18.36
C LYS A 151 -4.96 10.62 16.98
N PHE A 152 -5.88 9.75 16.58
CA PHE A 152 -5.95 9.27 15.21
C PHE A 152 -6.47 10.39 14.28
N GLY A 153 -5.84 10.57 13.12
CA GLY A 153 -6.22 11.65 12.18
C GLY A 153 -5.36 12.93 12.27
N GLY A 154 -4.30 12.94 13.11
CA GLY A 154 -3.36 14.06 13.20
C GLY A 154 -3.73 15.14 14.22
N ASP A 155 -4.80 14.93 14.99
CA ASP A 155 -5.19 15.81 16.10
C ASP A 155 -4.54 15.39 17.42
N TYR A 156 -4.57 16.31 18.39
CA TYR A 156 -4.08 16.11 19.75
C TYR A 156 -5.14 16.45 20.79
N GLU A 157 -5.04 15.82 21.95
CA GLU A 157 -5.86 16.05 23.11
C GLU A 157 -4.99 16.52 24.27
N ILE A 158 -5.31 17.69 24.82
CA ILE A 158 -4.68 18.16 26.04
C ILE A 158 -5.54 17.66 27.20
N MET A 159 -4.92 16.95 28.15
CA MET A 159 -5.60 16.45 29.34
C MET A 159 -4.96 17.12 30.57
N GLY A 160 -5.75 17.98 31.21
CA GLY A 160 -5.46 18.51 32.54
C GLY A 160 -6.16 17.71 33.62
N VAL A 161 -6.22 18.28 34.85
CA VAL A 161 -6.84 17.61 36.00
C VAL A 161 -8.28 17.21 35.75
N PRO A 162 -9.18 18.09 35.21
CA PRO A 162 -10.57 17.71 34.98
C PRO A 162 -10.74 16.53 34.01
N GLU A 163 -9.97 16.51 32.91
CA GLU A 163 -10.04 15.48 31.88
C GLU A 163 -9.57 14.12 32.42
N VAL A 164 -8.49 14.10 33.22
CA VAL A 164 -7.98 12.89 33.88
C VAL A 164 -8.99 12.34 34.87
N LEU A 165 -9.53 13.18 35.75
CA LEU A 165 -10.51 12.78 36.75
C LEU A 165 -11.78 12.22 36.10
N ASN A 166 -12.30 12.90 35.08
CA ASN A 166 -13.50 12.46 34.35
C ASN A 166 -13.25 11.13 33.64
N LYS A 167 -12.10 10.98 33.00
CA LYS A 167 -11.75 9.77 32.23
C LYS A 167 -11.64 8.52 33.09
N TYR A 168 -11.02 8.65 34.25
CA TYR A 168 -10.76 7.52 35.15
C TYR A 168 -11.78 7.40 36.29
N GLY A 169 -12.73 8.31 36.40
CA GLY A 169 -13.76 8.32 37.46
C GLY A 169 -13.12 8.47 38.85
N LEU A 170 -12.11 9.32 39.00
CA LEU A 170 -11.36 9.54 40.22
C LEU A 170 -11.65 10.91 40.81
N THR A 171 -11.20 11.15 42.06
CA THR A 171 -11.35 12.42 42.78
C THR A 171 -10.05 13.21 42.90
N SER A 172 -8.92 12.57 42.67
CA SER A 172 -7.61 13.23 42.54
C SER A 172 -6.73 12.49 41.50
N THR A 173 -5.76 13.18 40.89
CA THR A 173 -4.85 12.60 39.90
C THR A 173 -3.88 11.59 40.54
N GLU A 174 -3.53 11.76 41.81
CA GLU A 174 -2.71 10.81 42.61
C GLU A 174 -3.36 9.44 42.70
N GLN A 175 -4.70 9.35 42.65
CA GLN A 175 -5.43 8.06 42.64
C GLN A 175 -5.19 7.23 41.38
N VAL A 176 -4.59 7.79 40.31
CA VAL A 176 -4.22 7.01 39.10
C VAL A 176 -3.21 5.91 39.47
N ILE A 177 -2.27 6.19 40.41
CA ILE A 177 -1.32 5.19 40.93
C ILE A 177 -2.06 4.08 41.65
N ASP A 178 -3.03 4.44 42.50
CA ASP A 178 -3.83 3.50 43.25
C ASP A 178 -4.75 2.65 42.34
N LEU A 179 -5.31 3.27 41.32
CA LEU A 179 -6.11 2.58 40.31
C LEU A 179 -5.30 1.48 39.63
N LEU A 180 -4.08 1.82 39.16
CA LEU A 180 -3.16 0.87 38.51
C LEU A 180 -2.64 -0.19 39.51
N GLY A 181 -2.36 0.18 40.72
CA GLY A 181 -1.96 -0.76 41.79
C GLY A 181 -3.03 -1.80 42.12
N LEU A 182 -4.30 -1.40 42.08
CA LEU A 182 -5.43 -2.31 42.32
C LEU A 182 -5.77 -3.17 41.12
N MET A 183 -5.89 -2.58 39.93
CA MET A 183 -6.33 -3.33 38.73
C MET A 183 -5.19 -4.05 38.00
N GLY A 184 -3.95 -3.64 38.27
CA GLY A 184 -2.79 -4.10 37.52
C GLY A 184 -2.70 -3.50 36.11
N ASP A 185 -1.63 -3.81 35.42
CA ASP A 185 -1.46 -3.51 33.98
C ASP A 185 -0.90 -4.71 33.21
N ALA A 186 -1.72 -5.24 32.31
CA ALA A 186 -1.33 -6.39 31.50
C ALA A 186 -0.23 -6.03 30.49
N SER A 187 -0.09 -4.76 30.07
CA SER A 187 0.95 -4.33 29.12
C SER A 187 2.33 -4.32 29.75
N ASP A 188 2.41 -4.05 31.05
CA ASP A 188 3.65 -3.98 31.82
C ASP A 188 3.85 -5.18 32.76
N ASN A 189 2.90 -6.14 32.67
CA ASN A 189 2.87 -7.31 33.53
C ASN A 189 2.80 -6.97 35.02
N ILE A 190 2.10 -5.88 35.36
CA ILE A 190 1.83 -5.50 36.74
C ILE A 190 0.63 -6.31 37.23
N PRO A 191 0.78 -7.13 38.30
CA PRO A 191 -0.23 -8.16 38.64
C PRO A 191 -1.55 -7.61 39.20
N GLY A 192 -1.57 -6.48 39.88
CA GLY A 192 -2.74 -5.95 40.57
C GLY A 192 -3.33 -6.90 41.61
N CYS A 193 -4.58 -6.67 41.98
CA CYS A 193 -5.33 -7.58 42.84
C CYS A 193 -6.19 -8.53 42.00
N PRO A 194 -6.02 -9.87 42.10
CA PRO A 194 -6.75 -10.83 41.29
C PRO A 194 -8.27 -10.67 41.37
N GLY A 195 -8.88 -10.40 40.21
CA GLY A 195 -10.33 -10.22 40.07
C GLY A 195 -10.87 -8.86 40.53
N ILE A 196 -9.98 -7.84 40.66
CA ILE A 196 -10.33 -6.43 40.74
C ILE A 196 -9.97 -5.78 39.40
N GLY A 197 -10.98 -5.46 38.59
CA GLY A 197 -10.82 -4.69 37.37
C GLY A 197 -11.13 -3.20 37.58
N GLU A 198 -10.96 -2.39 36.53
CA GLU A 198 -11.06 -0.92 36.53
C GLU A 198 -12.29 -0.39 37.30
N LYS A 199 -13.51 -0.86 36.97
CA LYS A 199 -14.75 -0.41 37.62
C LYS A 199 -14.82 -0.71 39.11
N THR A 200 -14.22 -1.84 39.53
CA THR A 200 -14.19 -2.22 40.93
C THR A 200 -13.15 -1.40 41.69
N ALA A 201 -12.00 -1.19 41.07
CA ALA A 201 -10.95 -0.34 41.63
C ALA A 201 -11.44 1.11 41.79
N GLN A 202 -12.13 1.70 40.80
CA GLN A 202 -12.74 3.01 40.86
C GLN A 202 -13.71 3.14 42.05
N LYS A 203 -14.60 2.17 42.26
CA LYS A 203 -15.54 2.15 43.40
C LYS A 203 -14.80 2.12 44.72
N LEU A 204 -13.77 1.29 44.86
CA LEU A 204 -12.98 1.21 46.07
C LEU A 204 -12.26 2.53 46.33
N LEU A 205 -11.69 3.16 45.34
CA LEU A 205 -11.01 4.45 45.49
C LEU A 205 -12.00 5.58 45.79
N THR A 206 -13.21 5.55 45.24
CA THR A 206 -14.26 6.50 45.61
C THR A 206 -14.68 6.37 47.09
N GLU A 207 -14.71 5.11 47.64
CA GLU A 207 -15.13 4.84 49.01
C GLU A 207 -13.98 5.05 50.01
N PHE A 208 -12.76 4.62 49.69
CA PHE A 208 -11.63 4.60 50.63
C PHE A 208 -10.58 5.70 50.36
N GLY A 209 -10.60 6.34 49.21
CA GLY A 209 -9.68 7.41 48.84
C GLY A 209 -8.30 6.95 48.36
N SER A 210 -7.70 5.95 49.01
CA SER A 210 -6.37 5.39 48.68
C SER A 210 -6.24 3.91 49.01
N ILE A 211 -5.25 3.25 48.43
CA ILE A 211 -4.88 1.85 48.75
C ILE A 211 -4.53 1.72 50.22
N GLU A 212 -3.81 2.63 50.82
CA GLU A 212 -3.41 2.59 52.23
C GLU A 212 -4.63 2.60 53.12
N ASN A 213 -5.60 3.46 52.85
CA ASN A 213 -6.82 3.56 53.63
C ASN A 213 -7.75 2.34 53.39
N LEU A 214 -7.77 1.81 52.18
CA LEU A 214 -8.47 0.56 51.86
C LEU A 214 -7.90 -0.61 52.67
N LEU A 215 -6.57 -0.77 52.69
CA LEU A 215 -5.91 -1.85 53.40
C LEU A 215 -6.00 -1.72 54.93
N ALA A 216 -6.12 -0.49 55.45
CA ALA A 216 -6.33 -0.22 56.88
C ALA A 216 -7.80 -0.45 57.31
N ASN A 217 -8.75 -0.51 56.36
CA ASN A 217 -10.20 -0.63 56.65
C ASN A 217 -10.86 -1.81 55.92
N THR A 218 -10.17 -2.93 55.81
CA THR A 218 -10.68 -4.12 55.12
C THR A 218 -11.91 -4.73 55.79
N ASP A 219 -12.14 -4.43 57.08
CA ASP A 219 -13.33 -4.80 57.85
C ASP A 219 -14.62 -4.23 57.27
N LYS A 220 -14.58 -3.10 56.57
CA LYS A 220 -15.74 -2.50 55.86
C LYS A 220 -16.10 -3.23 54.57
N LEU A 221 -15.16 -4.02 54.02
CA LEU A 221 -15.43 -4.85 52.85
C LEU A 221 -16.22 -6.11 53.19
N LYS A 222 -17.03 -6.63 52.25
CA LYS A 222 -17.88 -7.80 52.42
C LYS A 222 -17.53 -8.93 51.47
N GLY A 223 -17.77 -10.17 51.93
CA GLY A 223 -17.73 -11.37 51.10
C GLY A 223 -16.39 -11.61 50.38
N ALA A 224 -16.47 -11.98 49.12
CA ALA A 224 -15.32 -12.35 48.29
C ALA A 224 -14.34 -11.19 48.08
N GLN A 225 -14.80 -9.95 48.11
CA GLN A 225 -13.98 -8.76 47.92
C GLN A 225 -13.04 -8.53 49.11
N LYS A 226 -13.54 -8.68 50.34
CA LYS A 226 -12.73 -8.61 51.55
C LYS A 226 -11.60 -9.64 51.52
N LYS A 227 -11.95 -10.89 51.26
CA LYS A 227 -11.02 -12.00 51.18
C LYS A 227 -9.90 -11.75 50.16
N LYS A 228 -10.24 -11.27 48.95
CA LYS A 228 -9.29 -10.99 47.88
C LYS A 228 -8.31 -9.87 48.25
N VAL A 229 -8.78 -8.79 48.88
CA VAL A 229 -7.92 -7.66 49.28
C VAL A 229 -6.97 -8.08 50.40
N GLU A 230 -7.49 -8.80 51.40
CA GLU A 230 -6.69 -9.26 52.53
C GLU A 230 -5.63 -10.30 52.14
N GLU A 231 -5.99 -11.27 51.27
CA GLU A 231 -5.03 -12.29 50.79
C GLU A 231 -3.97 -11.74 49.85
N ASN A 232 -4.19 -10.59 49.19
CA ASN A 232 -3.27 -10.02 48.20
C ASN A 232 -2.67 -8.67 48.65
N THR A 233 -2.67 -8.36 49.92
CA THR A 233 -2.19 -7.06 50.46
C THR A 233 -0.77 -6.70 49.97
N GLU A 234 0.16 -7.63 50.06
CA GLU A 234 1.56 -7.39 49.62
C GLU A 234 1.64 -7.25 48.11
N GLN A 235 0.87 -8.02 47.36
CA GLN A 235 0.82 -7.92 45.88
C GLN A 235 0.23 -6.57 45.41
N ILE A 236 -0.78 -6.05 46.11
CA ILE A 236 -1.35 -4.71 45.85
C ILE A 236 -0.32 -3.62 46.07
N ARG A 237 0.41 -3.68 47.22
CA ARG A 237 1.49 -2.72 47.52
C ARG A 237 2.61 -2.78 46.50
N PHE A 238 2.99 -3.99 46.11
CA PHE A 238 4.02 -4.20 45.10
C PHE A 238 3.58 -3.71 43.71
N SER A 239 2.34 -3.93 43.36
CA SER A 239 1.76 -3.41 42.09
C SER A 239 1.72 -1.87 42.09
N LYS A 240 1.35 -1.25 43.23
CA LYS A 240 1.43 0.19 43.37
C LYS A 240 2.87 0.69 43.20
N PHE A 241 3.87 0.03 43.78
CA PHE A 241 5.30 0.36 43.62
C PHE A 241 5.72 0.30 42.15
N LEU A 242 5.35 -0.74 41.41
CA LEU A 242 5.68 -0.89 40.00
C LEU A 242 5.02 0.17 39.12
N ALA A 243 3.77 0.55 39.43
CA ALA A 243 3.00 1.53 38.68
C ALA A 243 3.37 2.99 38.99
N THR A 244 4.11 3.23 40.08
CA THR A 244 4.50 4.58 40.46
C THR A 244 5.65 5.10 39.61
N ILE A 245 5.41 6.22 38.92
CA ILE A 245 6.44 6.99 38.20
C ILE A 245 7.30 7.72 39.23
N LYS A 246 8.61 7.49 39.17
CA LYS A 246 9.56 8.18 40.04
C LYS A 246 9.69 9.67 39.68
N THR A 247 9.68 10.52 40.68
CA THR A 247 9.87 11.98 40.54
C THR A 247 11.12 12.49 41.26
N ASP A 248 12.00 11.56 41.64
CA ASP A 248 13.26 11.77 42.37
C ASP A 248 14.47 11.14 41.65
N VAL A 249 14.42 11.03 40.32
CA VAL A 249 15.53 10.56 39.48
C VAL A 249 16.71 11.53 39.64
N PRO A 250 17.96 11.04 39.66
CA PRO A 250 19.16 11.90 39.81
C PRO A 250 19.45 12.69 38.52
N ILE A 251 18.51 13.56 38.13
CA ILE A 251 18.59 14.51 37.01
C ILE A 251 18.12 15.88 37.50
N GLU A 252 18.80 16.94 37.08
CA GLU A 252 18.40 18.32 37.33
C GLU A 252 17.80 18.92 36.05
N PHE A 253 16.70 19.65 36.21
CA PHE A 253 16.11 20.42 35.13
C PHE A 253 16.97 21.64 34.84
N ASP A 254 17.53 21.74 33.67
CA ASP A 254 18.28 22.89 33.20
C ASP A 254 17.46 23.62 32.12
N ALA A 255 16.77 24.67 32.53
CA ALA A 255 15.93 25.46 31.64
C ALA A 255 16.73 26.04 30.47
N ALA A 256 17.99 26.44 30.70
CA ALA A 256 18.80 27.03 29.61
C ALA A 256 19.12 26.02 28.51
N ARG A 257 19.35 24.76 28.86
CA ARG A 257 19.57 23.70 27.88
C ARG A 257 18.32 23.32 27.10
N CYS A 258 17.15 23.53 27.68
CA CYS A 258 15.88 23.18 27.04
C CYS A 258 15.30 24.32 26.18
N VAL A 259 15.91 25.49 26.13
CA VAL A 259 15.47 26.59 25.26
C VAL A 259 15.42 26.11 23.81
N ARG A 260 14.27 26.35 23.15
CA ARG A 260 14.17 26.06 21.73
C ARG A 260 15.09 26.96 20.92
N GLU A 261 16.04 26.35 20.24
CA GLU A 261 16.98 27.00 19.34
C GLU A 261 16.61 26.73 17.88
N LYS A 262 17.27 27.45 16.95
CA LYS A 262 17.16 27.15 15.53
C LYS A 262 17.90 25.83 15.24
N PRO A 263 17.32 24.97 14.39
CA PRO A 263 17.98 23.71 14.03
C PRO A 263 19.25 23.94 13.21
N ASN A 264 20.15 23.00 13.26
CA ASN A 264 21.30 22.91 12.36
C ASN A 264 20.81 22.40 10.99
N GLU A 265 20.40 23.36 10.13
CA GLU A 265 19.80 23.07 8.82
C GLU A 265 20.77 22.30 7.89
N GLU A 266 22.07 22.55 7.97
CA GLU A 266 23.07 21.85 7.18
C GLU A 266 23.13 20.35 7.57
N ARG A 267 23.22 20.06 8.87
CA ARG A 267 23.23 18.66 9.35
C ARG A 267 21.92 17.93 9.06
N LEU A 268 20.78 18.61 9.26
CA LEU A 268 19.47 18.03 8.91
C LEU A 268 19.36 17.74 7.40
N THR A 269 19.87 18.63 6.55
CA THR A 269 19.86 18.41 5.10
C THR A 269 20.70 17.20 4.71
N GLU A 270 21.86 16.99 5.32
CA GLU A 270 22.67 15.79 5.09
C GLU A 270 21.88 14.52 5.47
N ILE A 271 21.36 14.46 6.70
CA ILE A 271 20.61 13.29 7.21
C ILE A 271 19.35 13.04 6.37
N TYR A 272 18.59 14.08 6.04
CA TYR A 272 17.38 13.94 5.23
C TYR A 272 17.67 13.54 3.79
N THR A 273 18.82 13.93 3.24
CA THR A 273 19.29 13.49 1.92
C THR A 273 19.62 11.99 1.94
N GLU A 274 20.32 11.52 2.98
CA GLU A 274 20.61 10.10 3.13
C GLU A 274 19.35 9.23 3.30
N LEU A 275 18.32 9.78 3.97
CA LEU A 275 17.03 9.13 4.20
C LEU A 275 16.03 9.33 3.03
N GLU A 276 16.37 10.18 2.04
CA GLU A 276 15.51 10.56 0.92
C GLU A 276 14.21 11.29 1.37
N PHE A 277 14.31 12.13 2.39
CA PHE A 277 13.19 12.88 2.98
C PHE A 277 13.02 14.27 2.35
N ARG A 278 12.68 14.31 1.06
CA ARG A 278 12.54 15.54 0.25
C ARG A 278 11.60 16.58 0.86
N THR A 279 10.47 16.14 1.37
CA THR A 279 9.47 17.02 1.99
C THR A 279 10.06 17.83 3.14
N PHE A 280 10.97 17.24 3.92
CA PHE A 280 11.62 17.91 5.04
C PHE A 280 12.76 18.82 4.54
N ILE A 281 13.51 18.41 3.52
CA ILE A 281 14.54 19.26 2.89
C ILE A 281 13.90 20.54 2.34
N ASN A 282 12.79 20.41 1.59
CA ASN A 282 12.09 21.56 1.02
C ASN A 282 11.52 22.51 2.08
N LYS A 283 11.07 21.97 3.22
CA LYS A 283 10.60 22.79 4.36
C LYS A 283 11.75 23.59 4.98
N LEU A 284 12.91 23.00 5.20
CA LEU A 284 14.10 23.69 5.72
C LEU A 284 14.48 24.87 4.80
N SER A 285 14.47 24.65 3.48
CA SER A 285 14.78 25.71 2.48
C SER A 285 13.74 26.82 2.45
N SER A 286 12.47 26.57 2.80
CA SER A 286 11.38 27.54 2.77
C SER A 286 11.21 28.36 4.05
N GLU A 287 11.70 27.90 5.19
CA GLU A 287 11.63 28.62 6.47
C GLU A 287 12.70 29.72 6.58
N SER A 288 13.80 29.62 5.81
CA SER A 288 14.82 30.68 5.74
C SER A 288 14.33 31.97 5.04
N VAL A 289 13.14 31.98 4.44
CA VAL A 289 12.61 33.10 3.62
C VAL A 289 11.47 33.89 4.27
N LYS A 290 10.97 33.60 5.48
CA LYS A 290 9.80 34.30 6.06
C LYS A 290 10.01 34.83 7.48
N ALA A 291 10.30 36.11 7.52
CA ALA A 291 9.99 36.99 8.67
C ALA A 291 9.06 38.11 8.22
N ALA A 292 7.74 37.94 8.30
CA ALA A 292 6.75 39.02 8.50
C ALA A 292 5.32 38.41 8.70
N PRO A 293 4.50 38.97 9.60
CA PRO A 293 3.27 38.30 10.06
C PRO A 293 2.04 38.74 9.26
N LYS A 294 1.14 37.79 8.92
CA LYS A 294 -0.27 38.06 8.62
C LYS A 294 -1.16 36.90 9.08
N GLY A 295 -2.30 37.26 9.65
CA GLY A 295 -3.26 36.53 10.40
C GLY A 295 -3.91 35.26 9.75
N PRO A 296 -4.90 34.64 10.41
CA PRO A 296 -5.21 33.25 10.27
C PRO A 296 -6.04 32.91 9.04
N VAL A 297 -5.60 31.91 8.28
CA VAL A 297 -6.41 31.23 7.28
C VAL A 297 -6.32 29.73 7.50
N GLN A 298 -7.48 29.15 7.55
CA GLN A 298 -7.83 27.77 7.78
C GLN A 298 -7.31 26.88 6.64
N GLY A 299 -6.66 25.82 7.01
CA GLY A 299 -6.34 24.55 6.38
C GLY A 299 -6.37 24.42 4.86
N ASP A 300 -5.19 24.31 4.26
CA ASP A 300 -5.01 23.38 3.16
C ASP A 300 -3.51 22.94 3.10
N LEU A 301 -3.28 21.66 3.01
CA LEU A 301 -1.97 21.02 3.19
C LEU A 301 -1.04 21.18 1.95
N PHE A 302 -1.38 22.01 0.98
CA PHE A 302 -0.71 22.07 -0.34
C PHE A 302 -0.63 23.46 -0.98
N ALA A 303 -0.33 24.49 -0.25
CA ALA A 303 -0.03 25.75 -0.94
C ALA A 303 1.10 26.50 -0.24
N ILE A 304 2.14 26.82 -1.00
CA ILE A 304 2.86 28.08 -1.06
C ILE A 304 4.03 27.95 -2.02
N PHE A 305 3.93 28.63 -3.16
CA PHE A 305 5.06 29.16 -3.94
C PHE A 305 4.65 30.53 -4.50
N THR A 306 5.44 31.54 -4.28
CA THR A 306 5.65 32.71 -5.17
C THR A 306 7.02 33.31 -4.91
N PRO A 307 7.64 33.93 -5.94
CA PRO A 307 9.08 34.07 -6.02
C PRO A 307 9.62 35.50 -5.71
N GLU A 308 10.95 35.58 -5.76
CA GLU A 308 11.86 36.71 -5.82
C GLU A 308 12.48 37.24 -4.54
N SER A 309 13.76 36.94 -4.37
CA SER A 309 14.83 37.95 -4.28
C SER A 309 16.21 37.24 -4.25
N THR A 310 17.12 37.79 -5.01
CA THR A 310 18.49 37.43 -5.27
C THR A 310 19.38 37.40 -4.04
N GLU A 311 19.87 36.21 -3.68
CA GLU A 311 21.14 35.96 -2.99
C GLU A 311 21.68 34.60 -3.44
N GLU A 312 22.99 34.46 -3.64
CA GLU A 312 23.65 33.30 -4.23
C GLU A 312 23.26 31.98 -3.54
N PRO A 313 22.87 30.95 -4.30
CA PRO A 313 22.47 29.67 -3.69
C PRO A 313 23.68 28.91 -3.16
N LYS A 314 23.68 28.56 -1.87
CA LYS A 314 24.55 27.51 -1.34
C LYS A 314 24.28 26.23 -2.16
N LYS A 315 25.34 25.64 -2.72
CA LYS A 315 25.30 24.47 -3.61
C LYS A 315 24.37 23.37 -3.07
N SER A 316 23.26 23.15 -3.77
CA SER A 316 22.49 21.92 -3.61
C SER A 316 23.37 20.74 -4.06
N ILE A 317 23.27 19.61 -3.38
CA ILE A 317 23.96 18.36 -3.75
C ILE A 317 23.45 17.84 -5.10
N LEU A 318 22.27 18.31 -5.56
CA LEU A 318 21.66 17.98 -6.85
C LEU A 318 22.02 19.06 -7.89
N THR A 319 22.30 18.61 -9.11
CA THR A 319 22.33 19.49 -10.29
C THR A 319 20.90 19.69 -10.81
N ASP A 320 20.68 20.73 -11.56
CA ASP A 320 19.40 21.09 -12.18
C ASP A 320 19.61 21.61 -13.61
N LEU A 321 18.53 21.97 -14.29
CA LEU A 321 18.57 22.52 -15.64
C LEU A 321 19.47 23.78 -15.73
N LYS A 322 19.44 24.62 -14.70
CA LYS A 322 20.23 25.88 -14.68
C LYS A 322 21.72 25.66 -14.48
N SER A 323 22.08 24.62 -13.71
CA SER A 323 23.48 24.30 -13.38
C SER A 323 24.15 23.32 -14.35
N THR A 324 23.37 22.67 -15.23
CA THR A 324 23.86 21.68 -16.18
C THR A 324 23.96 22.27 -17.59
N PRO A 325 25.15 22.32 -18.21
CA PRO A 325 25.29 22.76 -19.59
C PRO A 325 24.54 21.84 -20.55
N HIS A 326 23.65 22.37 -21.37
CA HIS A 326 22.83 21.62 -22.32
C HIS A 326 22.59 22.43 -23.60
N ASN A 327 22.18 21.74 -24.66
CA ASN A 327 21.78 22.31 -25.95
C ASN A 327 20.38 21.82 -26.30
N TYR A 328 19.35 22.59 -25.94
CA TYR A 328 17.97 22.28 -26.25
C TYR A 328 17.45 23.18 -27.36
N TYR A 329 16.86 22.60 -28.37
CA TYR A 329 16.50 23.27 -29.60
C TYR A 329 14.98 23.29 -29.81
N LEU A 330 14.43 24.48 -30.03
CA LEU A 330 13.05 24.66 -30.48
C LEU A 330 12.99 24.44 -32.01
N THR A 331 12.22 23.44 -32.45
CA THR A 331 12.07 23.02 -33.83
C THR A 331 10.68 23.41 -34.34
N ASP A 332 10.48 24.69 -34.54
CA ASP A 332 9.21 25.35 -34.79
C ASP A 332 8.88 25.60 -36.29
N THR A 333 9.85 25.43 -37.21
CA THR A 333 9.66 25.62 -38.65
C THR A 333 9.62 24.28 -39.39
N GLU A 334 8.93 24.25 -40.57
CA GLU A 334 8.86 23.06 -41.40
C GLU A 334 10.23 22.53 -41.84
N GLU A 335 11.16 23.42 -42.11
CA GLU A 335 12.53 23.10 -42.51
C GLU A 335 13.27 22.39 -41.38
N LYS A 336 13.28 22.98 -40.17
CA LYS A 336 13.89 22.38 -38.98
C LYS A 336 13.27 21.01 -38.65
N GLN A 337 11.93 20.89 -38.76
CA GLN A 337 11.21 19.64 -38.52
C GLN A 337 11.60 18.57 -39.53
N ALA A 338 11.72 18.92 -40.83
CA ALA A 338 12.14 17.99 -41.86
C ALA A 338 13.61 17.54 -41.67
N ASP A 339 14.48 18.42 -41.24
CA ASP A 339 15.88 18.10 -40.95
C ASP A 339 15.99 17.17 -39.74
N LEU A 340 15.29 17.47 -38.65
CA LEU A 340 15.24 16.63 -37.50
C LEU A 340 14.65 15.25 -37.81
N ALA A 341 13.55 15.17 -38.56
CA ALA A 341 12.93 13.89 -38.92
C ALA A 341 13.88 13.01 -39.75
N ARG A 342 14.63 13.59 -40.71
CA ARG A 342 15.67 12.89 -41.48
C ARG A 342 16.82 12.42 -40.57
N PHE A 343 17.23 13.26 -39.62
CA PHE A 343 18.26 12.94 -38.64
C PHE A 343 17.85 11.75 -37.77
N LEU A 344 16.64 11.78 -37.20
CA LEU A 344 16.09 10.70 -36.35
C LEU A 344 15.89 9.38 -37.11
N LEU A 345 15.48 9.44 -38.39
CA LEU A 345 15.33 8.24 -39.21
C LEU A 345 16.64 7.45 -39.39
N GLY A 346 17.79 8.15 -39.36
CA GLY A 346 19.12 7.55 -39.44
C GLY A 346 19.71 7.05 -38.13
N GLN A 347 19.00 7.23 -37.01
CA GLN A 347 19.54 6.86 -35.69
C GLN A 347 19.23 5.40 -35.33
N GLU A 348 20.16 4.73 -34.66
CA GLU A 348 19.97 3.39 -34.08
C GLU A 348 19.02 3.43 -32.88
N PHE A 349 18.99 4.54 -32.18
CA PHE A 349 18.09 4.79 -31.06
C PHE A 349 17.80 6.28 -30.90
N PHE A 350 16.67 6.60 -30.27
CA PHE A 350 16.36 7.92 -29.71
C PHE A 350 15.36 7.83 -28.57
N ALA A 351 15.48 8.74 -27.59
CA ALA A 351 14.47 8.98 -26.61
C ALA A 351 13.39 9.92 -27.17
N PHE A 352 12.13 9.71 -26.84
CA PHE A 352 11.05 10.63 -27.16
C PHE A 352 10.02 10.68 -26.05
N ASP A 353 9.34 11.82 -25.97
CA ASP A 353 8.25 12.07 -25.04
C ASP A 353 7.20 12.95 -25.72
N THR A 354 5.94 12.92 -25.24
CA THR A 354 4.83 13.69 -25.77
C THR A 354 4.20 14.59 -24.72
N GLU A 355 4.09 15.88 -25.03
CA GLU A 355 3.35 16.84 -24.24
C GLU A 355 1.89 16.89 -24.66
N THR A 356 0.98 16.85 -23.71
CA THR A 356 -0.46 16.81 -23.96
C THR A 356 -1.23 17.82 -23.12
N ASP A 357 -2.45 18.14 -23.54
CA ASP A 357 -3.37 19.05 -22.83
C ASP A 357 -4.26 18.32 -21.79
N GLY A 358 -4.04 17.04 -21.57
CA GLY A 358 -4.79 16.21 -20.61
C GLY A 358 -4.08 14.92 -20.24
N ILE A 359 -4.58 14.23 -19.23
CA ILE A 359 -3.97 13.00 -18.68
C ILE A 359 -4.51 11.69 -19.28
N ASP A 360 -5.58 11.75 -20.05
CA ASP A 360 -6.16 10.58 -20.73
C ASP A 360 -5.59 10.51 -22.15
N PRO A 361 -4.71 9.53 -22.48
CA PRO A 361 -4.02 9.49 -23.78
C PRO A 361 -4.97 9.32 -24.96
N LEU A 362 -6.15 8.74 -24.75
CA LEU A 362 -7.14 8.55 -25.79
C LEU A 362 -7.95 9.81 -26.11
N LYS A 363 -7.99 10.78 -25.19
CA LYS A 363 -8.76 12.02 -25.34
C LYS A 363 -7.87 13.25 -25.52
N ALA A 364 -6.74 13.29 -24.81
CA ALA A 364 -5.87 14.46 -24.76
C ALA A 364 -5.31 14.87 -26.13
N GLY A 365 -5.27 16.15 -26.41
CA GLY A 365 -4.64 16.71 -27.60
C GLY A 365 -3.12 16.76 -27.45
N LEU A 366 -2.39 16.45 -28.53
CA LEU A 366 -0.93 16.54 -28.54
C LEU A 366 -0.49 18.01 -28.62
N VAL A 367 0.33 18.45 -27.68
CA VAL A 367 0.88 19.83 -27.60
C VAL A 367 2.26 19.91 -28.22
N GLY A 368 3.06 18.86 -28.11
CA GLY A 368 4.38 18.78 -28.70
C GLY A 368 5.02 17.42 -28.56
N MET A 369 6.17 17.24 -29.18
CA MET A 369 7.02 16.05 -29.12
C MET A 369 8.44 16.49 -28.81
N SER A 370 9.13 15.80 -27.93
CA SER A 370 10.55 15.98 -27.67
C SER A 370 11.37 14.75 -28.03
N PHE A 371 12.63 14.98 -28.40
CA PHE A 371 13.53 13.93 -28.85
C PHE A 371 14.94 14.16 -28.30
N ALA A 372 15.65 13.08 -27.95
CA ALA A 372 17.06 13.11 -27.56
C ALA A 372 17.80 11.88 -28.11
N VAL A 373 19.01 12.08 -28.66
CA VAL A 373 19.88 11.01 -29.13
C VAL A 373 21.22 10.97 -28.41
N LYS A 374 21.52 12.05 -27.70
CA LYS A 374 22.74 12.21 -26.93
C LYS A 374 22.45 12.99 -25.66
N GLU A 375 23.14 12.67 -24.58
CA GLU A 375 22.98 13.36 -23.30
C GLU A 375 23.30 14.86 -23.43
N ASN A 376 22.48 15.70 -22.79
CA ASN A 376 22.51 17.15 -22.81
C ASN A 376 22.22 17.76 -24.18
N GLU A 377 21.60 17.03 -25.10
CA GLU A 377 21.20 17.51 -26.42
C GLU A 377 19.82 16.98 -26.77
N ALA A 378 18.83 17.87 -26.93
CA ALA A 378 17.44 17.47 -27.18
C ALA A 378 16.71 18.51 -28.06
N TRP A 379 15.61 18.10 -28.66
CA TRP A 379 14.79 18.91 -29.54
C TRP A 379 13.33 18.86 -29.09
N TYR A 380 12.67 20.00 -29.13
CA TYR A 380 11.22 20.09 -28.95
C TYR A 380 10.53 20.54 -30.24
N VAL A 381 9.48 19.85 -30.61
CA VAL A 381 8.65 20.11 -31.78
C VAL A 381 7.24 20.50 -31.34
N PRO A 382 6.86 21.78 -31.39
CA PRO A 382 5.51 22.21 -31.06
C PRO A 382 4.49 21.67 -32.06
N VAL A 383 3.34 21.24 -31.55
CA VAL A 383 2.24 20.72 -32.36
C VAL A 383 1.02 21.65 -32.25
N PRO A 384 0.50 22.17 -33.39
CA PRO A 384 -0.65 23.08 -33.40
C PRO A 384 -1.91 22.45 -32.80
N ALA A 385 -2.82 23.29 -32.29
CA ALA A 385 -4.12 22.83 -31.77
C ALA A 385 -5.08 22.37 -32.89
N ASN A 386 -4.91 22.88 -34.10
CA ASN A 386 -5.69 22.45 -35.26
C ASN A 386 -5.30 21.02 -35.64
N SER A 387 -6.27 20.09 -35.66
CA SER A 387 -6.03 18.67 -35.88
C SER A 387 -5.42 18.33 -37.24
N VAL A 388 -5.73 19.11 -38.29
CA VAL A 388 -5.17 18.89 -39.63
C VAL A 388 -3.71 19.31 -39.70
N GLU A 389 -3.38 20.43 -39.10
CA GLU A 389 -1.99 20.91 -39.01
C GLU A 389 -1.16 20.02 -38.08
N ALA A 390 -1.73 19.62 -36.94
CA ALA A 390 -1.11 18.66 -36.04
C ALA A 390 -0.74 17.35 -36.74
N ALA A 391 -1.69 16.78 -37.51
CA ALA A 391 -1.44 15.57 -38.28
C ALA A 391 -0.27 15.71 -39.26
N LYS A 392 -0.14 16.85 -39.93
CA LYS A 392 0.99 17.13 -40.86
C LYS A 392 2.32 17.18 -40.13
N VAL A 393 2.37 17.77 -38.92
CA VAL A 393 3.60 17.79 -38.11
C VAL A 393 3.98 16.38 -37.70
N VAL A 394 3.04 15.60 -37.15
CA VAL A 394 3.29 14.24 -36.69
C VAL A 394 3.70 13.32 -37.84
N GLU A 395 3.06 13.47 -39.01
CA GLU A 395 3.34 12.67 -40.23
C GLU A 395 4.81 12.81 -40.65
N ARG A 396 5.45 13.98 -40.52
CA ARG A 396 6.89 14.15 -40.82
C ARG A 396 7.79 13.24 -40.01
N PHE A 397 7.43 12.96 -38.75
CA PHE A 397 8.20 12.10 -37.83
C PHE A 397 7.78 10.63 -37.90
N SER A 398 6.66 10.31 -38.54
CA SER A 398 6.13 8.96 -38.68
C SER A 398 7.16 7.95 -39.22
N PRO A 399 7.99 8.25 -40.23
CA PRO A 399 9.00 7.28 -40.71
C PRO A 399 10.04 6.90 -39.66
N ALA A 400 10.46 7.83 -38.80
CA ALA A 400 11.40 7.54 -37.72
C ALA A 400 10.72 6.74 -36.56
N LEU A 401 9.51 7.14 -36.17
CA LEU A 401 8.74 6.47 -35.13
C LEU A 401 8.32 5.06 -35.52
N GLN A 402 8.02 4.81 -36.77
CA GLN A 402 7.62 3.51 -37.32
C GLN A 402 8.81 2.65 -37.78
N ASN A 403 10.06 3.14 -37.68
CA ASN A 403 11.23 2.37 -38.09
C ASN A 403 11.43 1.14 -37.18
N PRO A 404 11.27 -0.11 -37.71
CA PRO A 404 11.36 -1.32 -36.91
C PRO A 404 12.80 -1.62 -36.43
N LYS A 405 13.81 -0.94 -36.93
CA LYS A 405 15.22 -1.17 -36.56
C LYS A 405 15.71 -0.24 -35.44
N SER A 406 15.08 0.92 -35.25
CA SER A 406 15.48 1.91 -34.27
C SER A 406 14.86 1.63 -32.92
N LEU A 407 15.67 1.64 -31.85
CA LEU A 407 15.22 1.52 -30.46
C LEU A 407 14.57 2.85 -30.02
N LYS A 408 13.34 2.80 -29.55
CA LYS A 408 12.62 3.92 -28.97
C LYS A 408 12.71 3.84 -27.45
N ILE A 409 13.14 4.93 -26.84
CA ILE A 409 13.35 5.06 -25.40
C ILE A 409 12.29 6.03 -24.86
N GLY A 410 11.59 5.68 -23.78
CA GLY A 410 10.59 6.54 -23.15
C GLY A 410 10.45 6.27 -21.65
N GLN A 411 9.71 7.13 -21.00
CA GLN A 411 9.28 6.97 -19.60
C GLN A 411 7.76 6.79 -19.57
N ASN A 412 7.25 5.59 -19.27
CA ASN A 412 5.85 5.24 -19.46
C ASN A 412 5.41 5.39 -20.93
N ILE A 413 6.25 4.90 -21.83
CA ILE A 413 6.16 5.06 -23.29
C ILE A 413 4.82 4.59 -23.90
N LYS A 414 4.08 3.74 -23.20
CA LYS A 414 2.73 3.32 -23.60
C LYS A 414 1.78 4.50 -23.76
N PHE A 415 1.90 5.52 -22.90
CA PHE A 415 1.12 6.74 -22.98
C PHE A 415 1.36 7.45 -24.32
N ASP A 416 2.64 7.60 -24.69
CA ASP A 416 3.06 8.26 -25.92
C ASP A 416 2.62 7.49 -27.17
N ILE A 417 2.73 6.18 -27.15
CA ILE A 417 2.25 5.30 -28.21
C ILE A 417 0.74 5.49 -28.42
N LEU A 418 -0.06 5.57 -27.35
CA LEU A 418 -1.50 5.79 -27.44
C LEU A 418 -1.85 7.19 -27.96
N VAL A 419 -1.12 8.21 -27.56
CA VAL A 419 -1.29 9.59 -28.06
C VAL A 419 -1.01 9.65 -29.56
N LEU A 420 0.10 9.08 -30.02
CA LEU A 420 0.51 9.08 -31.44
C LEU A 420 -0.42 8.25 -32.34
N ARG A 421 -1.04 7.20 -31.78
CA ARG A 421 -2.02 6.38 -32.51
C ARG A 421 -3.19 7.20 -33.07
N LYS A 422 -3.62 8.27 -32.39
CA LYS A 422 -4.69 9.17 -32.87
C LYS A 422 -4.33 9.90 -34.17
N TYR A 423 -3.04 9.97 -34.48
CA TYR A 423 -2.52 10.55 -35.72
C TYR A 423 -2.12 9.47 -36.75
N ASN A 424 -2.63 8.24 -36.56
CA ASN A 424 -2.32 7.08 -37.41
C ASN A 424 -0.84 6.67 -37.43
N VAL A 425 -0.08 7.01 -36.40
CA VAL A 425 1.30 6.56 -36.24
C VAL A 425 1.33 5.28 -35.40
N LYS A 426 1.75 4.17 -35.99
CA LYS A 426 1.99 2.89 -35.31
C LYS A 426 3.48 2.82 -34.98
N VAL A 427 3.86 3.24 -33.76
CA VAL A 427 5.24 3.11 -33.28
C VAL A 427 5.67 1.64 -33.40
N ALA A 428 6.89 1.40 -33.89
CA ALA A 428 7.39 0.06 -34.15
C ALA A 428 8.88 -0.07 -33.77
N GLY A 429 9.36 -1.31 -33.66
CA GLY A 429 10.72 -1.67 -33.30
C GLY A 429 10.92 -1.92 -31.82
N PRO A 430 12.16 -2.14 -31.37
CA PRO A 430 12.45 -2.38 -29.96
C PRO A 430 12.14 -1.14 -29.10
N LEU A 431 11.72 -1.38 -27.86
CA LEU A 431 11.44 -0.37 -26.86
C LEU A 431 12.38 -0.46 -25.67
N PHE A 432 12.57 0.66 -25.00
CA PHE A 432 13.16 0.74 -23.66
C PHE A 432 12.34 1.72 -22.81
N ASP A 433 11.58 1.21 -21.86
CA ASP A 433 10.82 2.01 -20.91
C ASP A 433 11.57 2.11 -19.59
N THR A 434 11.96 3.33 -19.19
CA THR A 434 12.75 3.58 -17.98
C THR A 434 11.96 3.33 -16.69
N MET A 435 10.64 3.53 -16.71
CA MET A 435 9.74 3.20 -15.60
C MET A 435 9.72 1.69 -15.33
N ILE A 436 9.57 0.89 -16.38
CA ILE A 436 9.52 -0.58 -16.29
C ILE A 436 10.91 -1.15 -15.98
N ALA A 437 11.97 -0.58 -16.53
CA ALA A 437 13.34 -0.96 -16.19
C ALA A 437 13.59 -0.82 -14.68
N HIS A 438 13.25 0.32 -14.11
CA HIS A 438 13.38 0.53 -12.68
C HIS A 438 12.43 -0.35 -11.85
N TYR A 439 11.20 -0.58 -12.31
CA TYR A 439 10.27 -1.49 -11.64
C TYR A 439 10.82 -2.92 -11.53
N LEU A 440 11.51 -3.43 -12.55
CA LEU A 440 12.14 -4.75 -12.46
C LEU A 440 13.31 -4.79 -11.48
N LEU A 441 14.07 -3.69 -11.39
CA LEU A 441 15.20 -3.57 -10.44
C LEU A 441 14.73 -3.38 -9.00
N ASN A 442 13.69 -2.56 -8.78
CA ASN A 442 13.23 -2.13 -7.46
C ASN A 442 11.69 -2.02 -7.42
N PRO A 443 10.94 -3.14 -7.41
CA PRO A 443 9.48 -3.13 -7.58
C PRO A 443 8.69 -2.44 -6.45
N GLU A 444 9.31 -2.21 -5.30
CA GLU A 444 8.67 -1.59 -4.14
C GLU A 444 8.82 -0.06 -4.10
N LEU A 445 9.66 0.52 -4.96
CA LEU A 445 9.96 1.94 -4.98
C LEU A 445 9.01 2.71 -5.91
N ARG A 446 9.17 4.04 -5.96
CA ARG A 446 8.47 4.89 -6.92
C ARG A 446 9.20 4.86 -8.26
N HIS A 447 8.43 4.95 -9.35
CA HIS A 447 8.97 4.84 -10.71
C HIS A 447 8.75 6.12 -11.54
N GLY A 448 8.32 7.23 -10.93
CA GLY A 448 8.17 8.50 -11.62
C GLY A 448 9.53 9.13 -11.98
N MET A 449 9.60 9.84 -13.11
CA MET A 449 10.84 10.38 -13.67
C MET A 449 11.58 11.29 -12.69
N ASP A 450 10.90 12.20 -12.02
CA ASP A 450 11.51 13.11 -11.02
C ASP A 450 12.24 12.30 -9.93
N TYR A 451 11.57 11.27 -9.40
CA TYR A 451 12.17 10.39 -8.41
C TYR A 451 13.40 9.65 -8.95
N LEU A 452 13.33 9.16 -10.18
CA LEU A 452 14.42 8.43 -10.80
C LEU A 452 15.62 9.34 -11.08
N ALA A 453 15.40 10.54 -11.63
CA ALA A 453 16.42 11.54 -11.92
C ALA A 453 17.17 11.96 -10.64
N GLU A 454 16.45 12.32 -9.59
CA GLU A 454 17.06 12.72 -8.33
C GLU A 454 17.81 11.56 -7.65
N THR A 455 17.23 10.36 -7.67
CA THR A 455 17.80 9.19 -6.97
C THR A 455 19.06 8.69 -7.66
N TYR A 456 19.01 8.52 -8.98
CA TYR A 456 20.06 7.82 -9.74
C TYR A 456 20.99 8.76 -10.52
N LEU A 457 20.49 9.91 -10.99
CA LEU A 457 21.28 10.88 -11.73
C LEU A 457 21.77 12.04 -10.87
N LYS A 458 21.27 12.17 -9.64
CA LYS A 458 21.52 13.33 -8.77
C LYS A 458 21.09 14.64 -9.43
N TYR A 459 20.00 14.60 -10.15
CA TYR A 459 19.48 15.67 -10.97
C TYR A 459 18.03 16.01 -10.57
N GLN A 460 17.76 17.27 -10.33
CA GLN A 460 16.41 17.79 -10.05
C GLN A 460 15.79 18.29 -11.35
N THR A 461 14.74 17.62 -11.81
CA THR A 461 13.95 18.02 -12.97
C THR A 461 13.08 19.23 -12.68
N VAL A 462 12.69 19.96 -13.72
CA VAL A 462 11.61 20.94 -13.64
C VAL A 462 10.27 20.20 -13.42
N HIS A 463 9.52 20.59 -12.40
CA HIS A 463 8.21 19.96 -12.14
C HIS A 463 7.12 20.57 -13.02
N ILE A 464 6.21 19.77 -13.54
CA ILE A 464 5.09 20.23 -14.37
C ILE A 464 4.24 21.30 -13.68
N GLU A 465 4.10 21.24 -12.35
CA GLU A 465 3.39 22.23 -11.55
C GLU A 465 4.04 23.63 -11.59
N GLU A 466 5.30 23.72 -11.96
CA GLU A 466 5.99 25.02 -12.17
C GLU A 466 5.51 25.71 -13.46
N LEU A 467 5.08 24.95 -14.45
CA LEU A 467 4.57 25.46 -15.73
C LEU A 467 3.06 25.73 -15.68
N ILE A 468 2.28 24.76 -15.20
CA ILE A 468 0.81 24.80 -15.27
C ILE A 468 0.14 25.10 -13.92
N GLY A 469 0.92 25.28 -12.87
CA GLY A 469 0.41 25.55 -11.52
C GLY A 469 -0.02 24.27 -10.77
N PRO A 470 -0.33 24.40 -9.46
CA PRO A 470 -0.68 23.27 -8.59
C PRO A 470 -2.01 22.63 -9.02
N LYS A 471 -2.14 21.31 -8.72
CA LYS A 471 -3.35 20.53 -9.00
C LYS A 471 -4.59 21.18 -8.39
N GLY A 472 -5.61 21.42 -9.21
CA GLY A 472 -6.88 22.01 -8.79
C GLY A 472 -7.62 22.69 -9.93
N LYS A 473 -8.75 23.36 -9.58
CA LYS A 473 -9.62 24.03 -10.57
C LYS A 473 -8.94 25.15 -11.37
N ASN A 474 -7.83 25.69 -10.86
CA ASN A 474 -7.08 26.78 -11.48
C ASN A 474 -5.82 26.31 -12.20
N GLN A 475 -5.61 25.02 -12.36
CA GLN A 475 -4.49 24.47 -13.11
C GLN A 475 -4.64 24.82 -14.60
N LEU A 476 -3.59 25.34 -15.19
CA LEU A 476 -3.54 25.68 -16.61
C LEU A 476 -3.44 24.43 -17.49
N SER A 477 -3.85 24.53 -18.73
CA SER A 477 -3.48 23.53 -19.73
C SER A 477 -2.06 23.81 -20.23
N MET A 478 -1.31 22.76 -20.57
CA MET A 478 0.01 22.88 -21.21
C MET A 478 -0.03 23.78 -22.47
N ARG A 479 -1.17 23.79 -23.18
CA ARG A 479 -1.39 24.68 -24.34
C ARG A 479 -1.35 26.19 -24.02
N ASN A 480 -1.53 26.55 -22.77
CA ASN A 480 -1.53 27.94 -22.34
C ASN A 480 -0.14 28.43 -21.86
N VAL A 481 0.82 27.52 -21.81
CA VAL A 481 2.21 27.81 -21.43
C VAL A 481 2.97 28.37 -22.65
N PRO A 482 3.86 29.37 -22.50
CA PRO A 482 4.72 29.85 -23.59
C PRO A 482 5.56 28.70 -24.18
N VAL A 483 5.69 28.68 -25.53
CA VAL A 483 6.34 27.59 -26.25
C VAL A 483 7.82 27.43 -25.85
N GLU A 484 8.48 28.48 -25.49
CA GLU A 484 9.88 28.46 -25.05
C GLU A 484 10.05 27.76 -23.72
N GLN A 485 9.10 27.93 -22.81
CA GLN A 485 9.09 27.24 -21.50
C GLN A 485 8.77 25.76 -21.66
N ILE A 486 7.81 25.45 -22.54
CA ILE A 486 7.51 24.04 -22.85
C ILE A 486 8.71 23.37 -23.49
N ALA A 487 9.42 24.09 -24.41
CA ALA A 487 10.58 23.55 -25.10
C ALA A 487 11.71 23.15 -24.15
N GLU A 488 12.01 23.97 -23.14
CA GLU A 488 13.01 23.66 -22.11
C GLU A 488 12.58 22.45 -21.27
N TYR A 489 11.36 22.44 -20.78
CA TYR A 489 10.79 21.36 -19.98
C TYR A 489 10.75 20.03 -20.73
N ALA A 490 10.13 20.00 -21.92
CA ALA A 490 9.96 18.76 -22.68
C ALA A 490 11.29 18.21 -23.23
N ALA A 491 12.23 19.08 -23.60
CA ALA A 491 13.57 18.66 -24.00
C ALA A 491 14.36 18.05 -22.83
N GLU A 492 14.20 18.61 -21.62
CA GLU A 492 14.73 18.03 -20.37
C GLU A 492 14.20 16.61 -20.16
N ASP A 493 12.87 16.39 -20.30
CA ASP A 493 12.24 15.09 -20.11
C ASP A 493 12.81 14.02 -21.06
N ALA A 494 13.00 14.35 -22.34
CA ALA A 494 13.63 13.43 -23.29
C ALA A 494 15.10 13.14 -22.96
N ASP A 495 15.88 14.15 -22.57
CA ASP A 495 17.29 14.02 -22.18
C ASP A 495 17.46 13.19 -20.90
N VAL A 496 16.66 13.49 -19.88
CA VAL A 496 16.66 12.73 -18.61
C VAL A 496 16.26 11.28 -18.85
N THR A 497 15.28 11.03 -19.70
CA THR A 497 14.86 9.68 -20.08
C THR A 497 16.01 8.91 -20.74
N LEU A 498 16.77 9.55 -21.61
CA LEU A 498 17.97 8.95 -22.23
C LEU A 498 19.05 8.62 -21.19
N LYS A 499 19.33 9.55 -20.27
CA LYS A 499 20.29 9.35 -19.19
C LYS A 499 19.87 8.19 -18.26
N LEU A 500 18.59 8.10 -17.93
CA LEU A 500 18.04 7.00 -17.12
C LEU A 500 18.18 5.65 -17.84
N LYS A 501 17.94 5.59 -19.15
CA LYS A 501 18.20 4.38 -19.95
C LYS A 501 19.68 3.98 -19.89
N ASN A 502 20.59 4.92 -20.01
CA ASN A 502 22.03 4.65 -19.95
C ASN A 502 22.44 4.12 -18.55
N TYR A 503 21.77 4.57 -17.51
CA TYR A 503 21.97 4.07 -16.14
C TYR A 503 21.37 2.67 -15.94
N PHE A 504 20.11 2.44 -16.34
CA PHE A 504 19.40 1.20 -16.02
C PHE A 504 19.76 0.02 -16.94
N ALA A 505 20.15 0.24 -18.19
CA ALA A 505 20.48 -0.86 -19.09
C ALA A 505 21.63 -1.75 -18.57
N PRO A 506 22.76 -1.22 -18.07
CA PRO A 506 23.81 -2.00 -17.45
C PRO A 506 23.34 -2.73 -16.17
N GLU A 507 22.51 -2.07 -15.35
CA GLU A 507 22.01 -2.66 -14.11
C GLU A 507 21.06 -3.84 -14.38
N LEU A 508 20.16 -3.74 -15.38
CA LEU A 508 19.31 -4.86 -15.80
C LEU A 508 20.15 -6.08 -16.22
N LYS A 509 21.23 -5.86 -16.96
CA LYS A 509 22.13 -6.93 -17.39
C LYS A 509 22.89 -7.55 -16.21
N LYS A 510 23.42 -6.74 -15.31
CA LYS A 510 24.12 -7.17 -14.09
C LYS A 510 23.20 -8.01 -13.18
N GLU A 511 21.94 -7.62 -13.04
CA GLU A 511 20.96 -8.31 -12.24
C GLU A 511 20.30 -9.52 -12.95
N GLY A 512 20.65 -9.80 -14.21
CA GLY A 512 20.14 -10.92 -15.00
C GLY A 512 18.68 -10.76 -15.45
N LEU A 513 18.18 -9.51 -15.52
CA LEU A 513 16.80 -9.16 -15.85
C LEU A 513 16.60 -8.76 -17.31
N GLU A 514 17.68 -8.67 -18.11
CA GLU A 514 17.64 -8.22 -19.50
C GLU A 514 16.70 -9.06 -20.37
N SER A 515 16.72 -10.38 -20.21
CA SER A 515 15.82 -11.28 -20.97
C SER A 515 14.34 -11.03 -20.63
N LEU A 516 14.00 -10.97 -19.34
CA LEU A 516 12.64 -10.67 -18.89
C LEU A 516 12.16 -9.31 -19.45
N PHE A 517 13.03 -8.31 -19.38
CA PHE A 517 12.75 -6.97 -19.87
C PHE A 517 12.49 -6.95 -21.38
N THR A 518 13.39 -7.53 -22.17
CA THR A 518 13.33 -7.45 -23.65
C THR A 518 12.34 -8.41 -24.28
N THR A 519 12.11 -9.59 -23.69
CA THR A 519 11.26 -10.64 -24.31
C THR A 519 9.82 -10.62 -23.80
N ILE A 520 9.56 -10.04 -22.63
CA ILE A 520 8.21 -10.01 -22.05
C ILE A 520 7.73 -8.57 -21.87
N GLU A 521 8.41 -7.78 -21.02
CA GLU A 521 7.85 -6.50 -20.60
C GLU A 521 7.80 -5.45 -21.72
N MET A 522 8.82 -5.37 -22.58
CA MET A 522 8.85 -4.39 -23.67
C MET A 522 7.85 -4.70 -24.77
N PRO A 523 7.79 -5.94 -25.33
CA PRO A 523 6.77 -6.27 -26.33
C PRO A 523 5.35 -6.15 -25.79
N LEU A 524 5.14 -6.44 -24.50
CA LEU A 524 3.82 -6.32 -23.85
C LEU A 524 3.25 -4.89 -23.91
N ILE A 525 4.10 -3.86 -23.97
CA ILE A 525 3.66 -2.46 -24.11
C ILE A 525 2.77 -2.29 -25.34
N TYR A 526 3.15 -2.89 -26.47
CA TYR A 526 2.35 -2.82 -27.70
C TYR A 526 1.01 -3.55 -27.54
N VAL A 527 1.02 -4.70 -26.90
CA VAL A 527 -0.20 -5.48 -26.63
C VAL A 527 -1.18 -4.67 -25.77
N LEU A 528 -0.68 -4.10 -24.68
CA LEU A 528 -1.51 -3.31 -23.77
C LEU A 528 -2.02 -2.03 -24.44
N ALA A 529 -1.20 -1.36 -25.23
CA ALA A 529 -1.63 -0.19 -25.99
C ALA A 529 -2.73 -0.54 -27.00
N GLU A 530 -2.64 -1.70 -27.68
CA GLU A 530 -3.70 -2.19 -28.57
C GLU A 530 -5.00 -2.49 -27.79
N MET A 531 -4.90 -3.21 -26.66
CA MET A 531 -6.05 -3.55 -25.83
C MET A 531 -6.75 -2.29 -25.29
N GLU A 532 -5.99 -1.34 -24.77
CA GLU A 532 -6.50 -0.07 -24.25
C GLU A 532 -7.18 0.77 -25.34
N ALA A 533 -6.58 0.84 -26.52
CA ALA A 533 -7.15 1.56 -27.66
C ALA A 533 -8.40 0.89 -28.22
N THR A 534 -8.43 -0.45 -28.27
CA THR A 534 -9.57 -1.23 -28.73
C THR A 534 -10.78 -1.06 -27.83
N GLY A 535 -10.57 -1.14 -26.50
CA GLY A 535 -11.63 -1.04 -25.52
C GLY A 535 -12.63 -2.19 -25.57
N VAL A 536 -13.67 -2.11 -24.73
CA VAL A 536 -14.71 -3.14 -24.58
C VAL A 536 -16.09 -2.53 -24.72
N THR A 537 -16.96 -3.21 -25.46
CA THR A 537 -18.35 -2.79 -25.70
C THR A 537 -19.26 -3.27 -24.56
N LEU A 538 -20.14 -2.36 -24.09
CA LEU A 538 -21.13 -2.66 -23.06
C LEU A 538 -22.56 -2.58 -23.59
N ASP A 539 -23.40 -3.51 -23.15
CA ASP A 539 -24.85 -3.42 -23.26
C ASP A 539 -25.42 -2.48 -22.19
N THR A 540 -25.48 -1.21 -22.51
CA THR A 540 -26.00 -0.16 -21.60
C THR A 540 -27.51 -0.30 -21.31
N VAL A 541 -28.27 -0.95 -22.20
CA VAL A 541 -29.70 -1.18 -22.01
C VAL A 541 -29.90 -2.26 -20.94
N ALA A 542 -29.18 -3.35 -21.03
CA ALA A 542 -29.18 -4.41 -20.02
C ALA A 542 -28.73 -3.89 -18.65
N LEU A 543 -27.65 -3.10 -18.60
CA LEU A 543 -27.19 -2.49 -17.34
C LEU A 543 -28.23 -1.57 -16.71
N LYS A 544 -28.91 -0.75 -17.50
CA LYS A 544 -29.96 0.13 -17.02
C LYS A 544 -31.16 -0.65 -16.47
N GLN A 545 -31.53 -1.74 -17.11
CA GLN A 545 -32.60 -2.63 -16.61
C GLN A 545 -32.18 -3.28 -15.28
N SER A 546 -30.97 -3.82 -15.21
CA SER A 546 -30.39 -4.39 -13.98
C SER A 546 -30.33 -3.36 -12.85
N SER A 547 -29.99 -2.10 -13.14
CA SER A 547 -30.00 -1.01 -12.17
C SER A 547 -31.38 -0.80 -11.53
N VAL A 548 -32.44 -0.81 -12.33
CA VAL A 548 -33.83 -0.64 -11.85
C VAL A 548 -34.24 -1.83 -10.96
N GLU A 549 -33.97 -3.06 -11.39
CA GLU A 549 -34.34 -4.29 -10.67
C GLU A 549 -33.60 -4.41 -9.34
N LEU A 550 -32.29 -4.15 -9.35
CA LEU A 550 -31.45 -4.25 -8.15
C LEU A 550 -31.73 -3.08 -7.17
N THR A 551 -32.04 -1.90 -7.67
CA THR A 551 -32.46 -0.78 -6.82
C THR A 551 -33.78 -1.11 -6.13
N ALA A 552 -34.75 -1.71 -6.80
CA ALA A 552 -35.99 -2.17 -6.20
C ALA A 552 -35.75 -3.23 -5.12
N SER A 553 -34.86 -4.19 -5.38
CA SER A 553 -34.44 -5.22 -4.42
C SER A 553 -33.74 -4.62 -3.20
N MET A 554 -32.86 -3.65 -3.42
CA MET A 554 -32.13 -2.94 -2.36
C MET A 554 -33.09 -2.15 -1.45
N ASN A 555 -34.06 -1.44 -2.04
CA ASN A 555 -35.09 -0.70 -1.27
C ASN A 555 -35.94 -1.65 -0.43
N LYS A 556 -36.27 -2.83 -0.95
CA LYS A 556 -36.98 -3.88 -0.19
C LYS A 556 -36.15 -4.37 1.01
N LEU A 557 -34.87 -4.67 0.79
CA LEU A 557 -33.94 -5.07 1.86
C LEU A 557 -33.78 -3.97 2.91
N GLU A 558 -33.78 -2.71 2.52
CA GLU A 558 -33.71 -1.57 3.42
C GLU A 558 -34.93 -1.55 4.38
N GLN A 559 -36.14 -1.74 3.85
CA GLN A 559 -37.34 -1.85 4.66
C GLN A 559 -37.30 -3.04 5.60
N GLU A 560 -36.90 -4.22 5.12
CA GLU A 560 -36.73 -5.41 5.94
C GLU A 560 -35.71 -5.21 7.07
N VAL A 561 -34.61 -4.50 6.80
CA VAL A 561 -33.62 -4.13 7.82
C VAL A 561 -34.22 -3.19 8.86
N TYR A 562 -35.01 -2.19 8.47
CA TYR A 562 -35.68 -1.27 9.41
C TYR A 562 -36.71 -1.98 10.27
N GLU A 563 -37.48 -2.90 9.70
CA GLU A 563 -38.43 -3.74 10.47
C GLU A 563 -37.70 -4.59 11.51
N LEU A 564 -36.62 -5.25 11.14
CA LEU A 564 -35.81 -6.06 12.04
C LEU A 564 -35.06 -5.24 13.10
N ALA A 565 -34.68 -4.03 12.78
CA ALA A 565 -34.06 -3.08 13.73
C ALA A 565 -35.10 -2.41 14.66
N GLY A 566 -36.36 -2.37 14.23
CA GLY A 566 -37.43 -1.63 14.93
C GLY A 566 -37.27 -0.10 14.87
N THR A 567 -36.51 0.40 13.89
CA THR A 567 -36.27 1.83 13.64
C THR A 567 -35.60 2.06 12.30
N GLU A 568 -35.84 3.21 11.70
CA GLU A 568 -35.11 3.69 10.53
C GLU A 568 -33.74 4.25 10.97
N PHE A 569 -32.72 4.04 10.15
CA PHE A 569 -31.37 4.55 10.34
C PHE A 569 -30.59 4.52 9.03
N ASN A 570 -29.47 5.22 8.95
CA ASN A 570 -28.63 5.18 7.75
C ASN A 570 -27.80 3.88 7.68
N ILE A 571 -28.23 2.92 6.85
CA ILE A 571 -27.57 1.61 6.67
C ILE A 571 -26.14 1.79 6.10
N ASN A 572 -25.86 2.87 5.40
CA ASN A 572 -24.53 3.18 4.88
C ASN A 572 -23.58 3.75 5.96
N SER A 573 -24.10 4.15 7.12
CA SER A 573 -23.30 4.61 8.26
C SER A 573 -22.82 3.43 9.11
N THR A 574 -21.55 3.08 9.02
CA THR A 574 -20.96 2.03 9.86
C THR A 574 -21.16 2.28 11.35
N LYS A 575 -21.21 3.54 11.77
CA LYS A 575 -21.49 3.94 13.15
C LYS A 575 -22.91 3.57 13.56
N GLN A 576 -23.93 4.00 12.79
CA GLN A 576 -25.33 3.71 13.12
C GLN A 576 -25.64 2.22 13.04
N VAL A 577 -25.11 1.51 12.05
CA VAL A 577 -25.20 0.03 11.98
C VAL A 577 -24.62 -0.60 13.24
N GLY A 578 -23.44 -0.16 13.69
CA GLY A 578 -22.81 -0.66 14.91
C GLY A 578 -23.67 -0.40 16.16
N GLU A 579 -24.25 0.77 16.31
CA GLU A 579 -25.17 1.11 17.41
C GLU A 579 -26.42 0.22 17.41
N ILE A 580 -27.01 -0.04 16.23
CA ILE A 580 -28.16 -0.96 16.10
C ILE A 580 -27.79 -2.38 16.51
N LEU A 581 -26.71 -2.92 15.97
CA LEU A 581 -26.34 -4.33 16.18
C LEU A 581 -25.85 -4.62 17.61
N PHE A 582 -25.06 -3.72 18.20
CA PHE A 582 -24.37 -3.98 19.46
C PHE A 582 -24.97 -3.26 20.67
N ASP A 583 -25.50 -2.05 20.52
CA ASP A 583 -26.10 -1.32 21.64
C ASP A 583 -27.61 -1.63 21.78
N ARG A 584 -28.37 -1.70 20.65
CA ARG A 584 -29.81 -1.95 20.67
C ARG A 584 -30.17 -3.43 20.64
N LEU A 585 -29.70 -4.18 19.64
CA LEU A 585 -30.00 -5.62 19.48
C LEU A 585 -29.09 -6.53 20.32
N LYS A 586 -27.98 -6.00 20.83
CA LYS A 586 -27.02 -6.69 21.71
C LYS A 586 -26.56 -8.04 21.20
N LEU A 587 -26.30 -8.14 19.90
CA LEU A 587 -25.94 -9.40 19.23
C LEU A 587 -24.62 -9.99 19.73
N ASP A 588 -23.73 -9.17 20.28
CA ASP A 588 -22.51 -9.62 20.93
C ASP A 588 -22.19 -8.70 22.12
N GLU A 589 -22.44 -9.18 23.33
CA GLU A 589 -22.15 -8.44 24.58
C GLU A 589 -20.64 -8.23 24.81
N LYS A 590 -19.79 -9.01 24.12
CA LYS A 590 -18.34 -8.91 24.20
C LYS A 590 -17.72 -8.06 23.08
N ALA A 591 -18.55 -7.49 22.21
CA ALA A 591 -18.08 -6.65 21.12
C ALA A 591 -17.29 -5.45 21.67
N LYS A 592 -16.04 -5.34 21.21
CA LYS A 592 -15.17 -4.23 21.60
C LYS A 592 -15.38 -3.05 20.66
N LYS A 593 -15.53 -1.86 21.23
CA LYS A 593 -15.51 -0.64 20.46
C LYS A 593 -14.11 -0.43 19.85
N THR A 594 -14.09 0.04 18.62
CA THR A 594 -12.84 0.42 17.94
C THR A 594 -12.19 1.61 18.65
N LYS A 595 -10.93 1.89 18.33
CA LYS A 595 -10.19 3.07 18.87
C LYS A 595 -10.93 4.40 18.62
N THR A 596 -11.81 4.46 17.62
CA THR A 596 -12.67 5.61 17.29
C THR A 596 -14.02 5.64 18.02
N GLY A 597 -14.24 4.74 18.97
CA GLY A 597 -15.44 4.70 19.80
C GLY A 597 -16.68 4.04 19.16
N GLY A 598 -16.57 3.60 17.89
CA GLY A 598 -17.62 2.85 17.19
C GLY A 598 -17.36 1.35 17.23
N TYR A 599 -18.28 0.56 16.72
CA TYR A 599 -18.11 -0.88 16.52
C TYR A 599 -17.59 -1.19 15.11
N SER A 600 -16.78 -2.24 14.97
CA SER A 600 -16.46 -2.74 13.64
C SER A 600 -17.69 -3.45 13.06
N THR A 601 -18.05 -3.06 11.84
CA THR A 601 -19.12 -3.70 11.05
C THR A 601 -18.55 -4.21 9.72
N SER A 602 -17.27 -4.62 9.71
CA SER A 602 -16.64 -5.24 8.54
C SER A 602 -17.36 -6.55 8.19
N GLU A 603 -17.22 -6.97 6.96
CA GLU A 603 -17.84 -8.21 6.45
C GLU A 603 -17.49 -9.42 7.32
N ASP A 604 -16.21 -9.56 7.70
CA ASP A 604 -15.73 -10.65 8.58
C ASP A 604 -16.42 -10.65 9.96
N VAL A 605 -16.70 -9.47 10.51
CA VAL A 605 -17.41 -9.35 11.80
C VAL A 605 -18.87 -9.70 11.64
N LEU A 606 -19.52 -9.23 10.56
CA LEU A 606 -20.92 -9.53 10.29
C LEU A 606 -21.11 -11.02 9.95
N GLU A 607 -20.22 -11.65 9.18
CA GLU A 607 -20.31 -13.08 8.88
C GLU A 607 -20.26 -13.94 10.15
N LYS A 608 -19.44 -13.61 11.13
CA LYS A 608 -19.40 -14.30 12.45
C LYS A 608 -20.72 -14.16 13.24
N LEU A 609 -21.51 -13.16 12.92
CA LEU A 609 -22.82 -12.91 13.56
C LEU A 609 -24.01 -13.43 12.75
N ARG A 610 -23.79 -14.01 11.57
CA ARG A 610 -24.85 -14.43 10.61
C ARG A 610 -25.92 -15.33 11.24
N GLY A 611 -25.52 -16.25 12.10
CA GLY A 611 -26.43 -17.15 12.78
C GLY A 611 -27.18 -16.56 14.00
N LYS A 612 -26.81 -15.32 14.42
CA LYS A 612 -27.37 -14.74 15.66
C LYS A 612 -28.67 -13.95 15.44
N HIS A 613 -28.83 -13.33 14.27
CA HIS A 613 -30.02 -12.53 13.97
C HIS A 613 -30.24 -12.37 12.45
N PRO A 614 -31.50 -12.42 11.95
CA PRO A 614 -31.77 -12.30 10.50
C PRO A 614 -31.29 -11.00 9.87
N ILE A 615 -31.22 -9.90 10.62
CA ILE A 615 -30.75 -8.58 10.17
C ILE A 615 -29.34 -8.65 9.54
N ILE A 616 -28.47 -9.54 10.04
CA ILE A 616 -27.09 -9.65 9.56
C ILE A 616 -27.05 -10.09 8.11
N GLY A 617 -27.81 -11.14 7.75
CA GLY A 617 -27.91 -11.60 6.38
C GLY A 617 -28.42 -10.49 5.43
N LYS A 618 -29.44 -9.74 5.87
CA LYS A 618 -30.02 -8.64 5.10
C LYS A 618 -29.05 -7.45 4.92
N LEU A 619 -28.29 -7.11 5.98
CA LEU A 619 -27.25 -6.08 5.90
C LEU A 619 -26.10 -6.45 4.95
N LEU A 620 -25.66 -7.71 4.99
CA LEU A 620 -24.63 -8.21 4.07
C LEU A 620 -25.11 -8.17 2.62
N GLU A 621 -26.34 -8.62 2.38
CA GLU A 621 -26.96 -8.58 1.04
C GLU A 621 -27.16 -7.16 0.54
N TYR A 622 -27.67 -6.24 1.37
CA TYR A 622 -27.81 -4.81 1.04
C TYR A 622 -26.46 -4.20 0.64
N ARG A 623 -25.41 -4.41 1.43
CA ARG A 623 -24.06 -3.90 1.14
C ARG A 623 -23.50 -4.45 -0.16
N ARG A 624 -23.74 -5.73 -0.42
CA ARG A 624 -23.33 -6.36 -1.68
C ARG A 624 -24.02 -5.72 -2.88
N LEU A 625 -25.35 -5.57 -2.84
CA LEU A 625 -26.11 -4.91 -3.89
C LEU A 625 -25.67 -3.44 -4.09
N LYS A 626 -25.49 -2.72 -3.00
CA LYS A 626 -25.04 -1.32 -3.05
C LYS A 626 -23.70 -1.17 -3.74
N LYS A 627 -22.75 -2.05 -3.40
CA LYS A 627 -21.42 -2.07 -4.02
C LYS A 627 -21.50 -2.38 -5.51
N LEU A 628 -22.30 -3.35 -5.92
CA LEU A 628 -22.50 -3.71 -7.32
C LEU A 628 -23.10 -2.56 -8.13
N LEU A 629 -24.16 -1.96 -7.62
CA LEU A 629 -24.80 -0.80 -8.24
C LEU A 629 -23.82 0.37 -8.40
N SER A 630 -23.24 0.85 -7.30
CA SER A 630 -22.42 2.06 -7.32
C SER A 630 -21.06 1.91 -8.00
N THR A 631 -20.47 0.70 -8.01
CA THR A 631 -19.13 0.47 -8.55
C THR A 631 -19.15 0.04 -10.01
N TYR A 632 -20.17 -0.69 -10.42
CA TYR A 632 -20.22 -1.29 -11.76
C TYR A 632 -21.45 -0.88 -12.55
N ILE A 633 -22.67 -1.17 -12.10
CA ILE A 633 -23.88 -1.08 -12.91
C ILE A 633 -24.18 0.37 -13.31
N ASP A 634 -24.12 1.29 -12.34
CA ASP A 634 -24.37 2.71 -12.59
C ASP A 634 -23.13 3.47 -13.08
N ALA A 635 -21.93 3.05 -12.61
CA ALA A 635 -20.70 3.76 -12.90
C ALA A 635 -20.12 3.42 -14.30
N LEU A 636 -20.17 2.15 -14.74
CA LEU A 636 -19.55 1.74 -16.01
C LEU A 636 -20.14 2.49 -17.24
N PRO A 637 -21.45 2.67 -17.36
CA PRO A 637 -22.01 3.43 -18.51
C PRO A 637 -21.52 4.87 -18.59
N GLU A 638 -21.24 5.52 -17.45
CA GLU A 638 -20.74 6.90 -17.41
C GLU A 638 -19.28 7.02 -17.90
N LEU A 639 -18.53 5.91 -17.88
CA LEU A 639 -17.14 5.85 -18.33
C LEU A 639 -16.97 5.55 -19.82
N ILE A 640 -18.07 5.33 -20.56
CA ILE A 640 -18.02 5.10 -22.00
C ILE A 640 -17.45 6.33 -22.70
N ASN A 641 -16.40 6.11 -23.50
CA ASN A 641 -15.85 7.16 -24.33
C ASN A 641 -16.84 7.49 -25.45
N PRO A 642 -17.33 8.74 -25.55
CA PRO A 642 -18.35 9.11 -26.55
C PRO A 642 -17.86 9.02 -28.01
N GLN A 643 -16.55 9.01 -28.25
CA GLN A 643 -15.99 8.90 -29.61
C GLN A 643 -15.96 7.44 -30.10
N THR A 644 -15.69 6.50 -29.20
CA THR A 644 -15.56 5.07 -29.55
C THR A 644 -16.80 4.25 -29.18
N GLY A 645 -17.66 4.74 -28.30
CA GLY A 645 -18.78 4.00 -27.75
C GLY A 645 -18.38 2.88 -26.79
N LYS A 646 -17.13 2.83 -26.35
CA LYS A 646 -16.56 1.73 -25.54
C LYS A 646 -15.98 2.22 -24.22
N ILE A 647 -15.73 1.28 -23.30
CA ILE A 647 -14.91 1.49 -22.11
C ILE A 647 -13.45 1.17 -22.43
N HIS A 648 -12.57 2.02 -21.99
CA HIS A 648 -11.12 1.86 -22.12
C HIS A 648 -10.49 1.87 -20.72
N THR A 649 -10.13 0.68 -20.22
CA THR A 649 -9.36 0.57 -18.98
C THR A 649 -7.87 0.82 -19.26
N SER A 650 -7.10 1.21 -18.25
CA SER A 650 -5.64 1.28 -18.30
C SER A 650 -5.02 0.07 -17.60
N PHE A 651 -4.15 -0.66 -18.28
CA PHE A 651 -3.37 -1.75 -17.71
C PHE A 651 -1.99 -1.26 -17.26
N ASN A 652 -1.66 -1.48 -16.00
CA ASN A 652 -0.39 -1.01 -15.43
C ASN A 652 0.54 -2.19 -15.15
N GLN A 653 1.77 -2.13 -15.68
CA GLN A 653 2.81 -3.15 -15.49
C GLN A 653 3.63 -2.94 -14.21
N ALA A 654 3.76 -1.70 -13.74
CA ALA A 654 4.69 -1.27 -12.70
C ALA A 654 4.00 -0.96 -11.35
N VAL A 655 2.92 -1.67 -10.99
CA VAL A 655 2.15 -1.40 -9.76
C VAL A 655 2.22 -2.55 -8.77
N THR A 656 2.07 -3.78 -9.25
CA THR A 656 2.04 -4.94 -8.37
C THR A 656 3.44 -5.50 -8.13
N SER A 657 3.75 -5.86 -6.91
CA SER A 657 5.06 -6.44 -6.57
C SER A 657 5.25 -7.90 -7.02
N THR A 658 4.21 -8.53 -7.55
CA THR A 658 4.24 -9.91 -8.06
C THR A 658 4.46 -10.00 -9.57
N GLY A 659 4.46 -8.90 -10.30
CA GLY A 659 4.50 -8.89 -11.76
C GLY A 659 3.13 -8.99 -12.44
N ARG A 660 2.05 -9.18 -11.68
CA ARG A 660 0.68 -9.15 -12.24
C ARG A 660 0.35 -7.77 -12.80
N LEU A 661 -0.46 -7.71 -13.85
CA LEU A 661 -1.05 -6.47 -14.31
C LEU A 661 -2.08 -5.97 -13.30
N SER A 662 -2.24 -4.67 -13.22
CA SER A 662 -3.40 -4.06 -12.54
C SER A 662 -4.21 -3.26 -13.57
N SER A 663 -5.53 -3.19 -13.37
CA SER A 663 -6.47 -2.46 -14.22
C SER A 663 -7.04 -1.29 -13.44
N THR A 664 -7.08 -0.10 -14.07
CA THR A 664 -7.59 1.14 -13.45
C THR A 664 -8.41 1.95 -14.44
N ASN A 665 -9.34 2.75 -13.93
CA ASN A 665 -10.15 3.71 -14.67
C ASN A 665 -10.95 3.12 -15.87
N PRO A 666 -11.79 2.08 -15.64
CA PRO A 666 -12.16 1.38 -14.38
C PRO A 666 -11.31 0.14 -14.11
N ASN A 667 -11.33 -0.35 -12.85
CA ASN A 667 -10.74 -1.65 -12.54
C ASN A 667 -11.70 -2.78 -12.96
N LEU A 668 -11.44 -3.41 -14.08
CA LEU A 668 -12.23 -4.51 -14.62
C LEU A 668 -11.81 -5.89 -14.09
N GLN A 669 -10.66 -5.99 -13.45
CA GLN A 669 -10.16 -7.25 -12.86
C GLN A 669 -10.88 -7.63 -11.56
N ASN A 670 -11.60 -6.71 -10.93
CA ASN A 670 -12.29 -6.92 -9.67
C ASN A 670 -13.79 -7.21 -9.82
N ILE A 671 -14.29 -7.45 -11.05
CA ILE A 671 -15.68 -7.85 -11.31
C ILE A 671 -15.90 -9.23 -10.69
N PRO A 672 -16.90 -9.40 -9.78
CA PRO A 672 -17.12 -10.68 -9.10
C PRO A 672 -17.42 -11.82 -10.06
N VAL A 673 -16.82 -12.99 -9.81
CA VAL A 673 -17.00 -14.19 -10.65
C VAL A 673 -17.99 -15.18 -10.04
N ARG A 674 -18.02 -15.27 -8.70
CA ARG A 674 -18.62 -16.39 -7.95
C ARG A 674 -20.06 -16.18 -7.55
N ASP A 675 -20.57 -14.97 -7.60
CA ASP A 675 -21.94 -14.70 -7.20
C ASP A 675 -22.85 -14.43 -8.43
N ASP A 676 -24.13 -14.75 -8.29
CA ASP A 676 -25.12 -14.62 -9.38
C ASP A 676 -25.23 -13.16 -9.89
N LEU A 677 -25.01 -12.18 -9.02
CA LEU A 677 -25.08 -10.78 -9.39
C LEU A 677 -23.82 -10.30 -10.15
N GLY A 678 -22.64 -10.82 -9.79
CA GLY A 678 -21.39 -10.60 -10.56
C GLY A 678 -21.49 -11.21 -11.97
N ARG A 679 -22.19 -12.35 -12.10
CA ARG A 679 -22.50 -12.96 -13.39
C ARG A 679 -23.36 -12.05 -14.28
N GLU A 680 -24.34 -11.36 -13.73
CA GLU A 680 -25.18 -10.41 -14.48
C GLU A 680 -24.34 -9.23 -15.04
N ILE A 681 -23.33 -8.74 -14.29
CA ILE A 681 -22.42 -7.71 -14.81
C ILE A 681 -21.64 -8.23 -16.02
N ARG A 682 -21.15 -9.48 -15.97
CA ARG A 682 -20.42 -10.10 -17.09
C ARG A 682 -21.25 -10.25 -18.35
N LYS A 683 -22.57 -10.44 -18.27
CA LYS A 683 -23.48 -10.45 -19.41
C LYS A 683 -23.50 -9.13 -20.18
N ALA A 684 -23.21 -8.02 -19.48
CA ALA A 684 -23.20 -6.71 -20.13
C ALA A 684 -21.96 -6.45 -21.01
N PHE A 685 -20.92 -7.27 -20.89
CA PHE A 685 -19.76 -7.19 -21.77
C PHE A 685 -20.02 -8.02 -23.02
N ILE A 686 -20.20 -7.34 -24.14
CA ILE A 686 -20.66 -7.93 -25.42
C ILE A 686 -19.62 -7.71 -26.55
N PRO A 687 -19.66 -8.49 -27.61
CA PRO A 687 -18.88 -8.24 -28.81
C PRO A 687 -19.22 -6.90 -29.47
N ASP A 688 -18.32 -6.40 -30.29
CA ASP A 688 -18.45 -5.09 -30.97
C ASP A 688 -19.68 -4.96 -31.85
N ASN A 689 -20.06 -6.06 -32.51
CA ASN A 689 -21.20 -6.10 -33.41
C ASN A 689 -21.68 -7.55 -33.64
N THR A 690 -22.71 -7.74 -34.47
CA THR A 690 -23.31 -9.05 -34.78
C THR A 690 -22.40 -10.01 -35.53
N ASP A 691 -21.33 -9.52 -36.18
CA ASP A 691 -20.38 -10.35 -36.92
C ASP A 691 -19.25 -10.85 -36.01
N CYS A 692 -19.23 -10.40 -34.75
CA CYS A 692 -18.27 -10.81 -33.72
C CYS A 692 -18.91 -11.71 -32.67
N LEU A 693 -18.07 -12.40 -31.95
CA LEU A 693 -18.39 -13.16 -30.75
C LEU A 693 -17.39 -12.79 -29.65
N PHE A 694 -17.80 -13.00 -28.40
CA PHE A 694 -16.93 -12.89 -27.23
C PHE A 694 -16.21 -14.24 -27.06
N PHE A 695 -14.90 -14.23 -26.97
CA PHE A 695 -14.09 -15.43 -26.80
C PHE A 695 -13.25 -15.26 -25.52
N SER A 696 -13.24 -16.28 -24.68
CA SER A 696 -12.46 -16.33 -23.44
C SER A 696 -11.55 -17.56 -23.44
N ALA A 697 -10.33 -17.40 -22.96
CA ALA A 697 -9.41 -18.49 -22.71
C ALA A 697 -8.76 -18.32 -21.35
N ASP A 698 -8.78 -19.37 -20.52
CA ASP A 698 -8.33 -19.37 -19.13
C ASP A 698 -7.34 -20.52 -18.87
N TYR A 699 -6.27 -20.26 -18.13
CA TYR A 699 -5.35 -21.31 -17.73
C TYR A 699 -5.94 -22.22 -16.67
N SER A 700 -5.97 -23.50 -16.97
CA SER A 700 -6.42 -24.53 -16.03
C SER A 700 -5.40 -24.75 -14.92
N GLN A 701 -5.65 -24.22 -13.72
CA GLN A 701 -4.87 -24.47 -12.49
C GLN A 701 -3.38 -24.13 -12.62
N ILE A 702 -3.04 -23.02 -13.26
CA ILE A 702 -1.66 -22.65 -13.59
C ILE A 702 -0.75 -22.62 -12.34
N GLU A 703 -1.21 -22.11 -11.22
CA GLU A 703 -0.41 -21.99 -9.99
C GLU A 703 -0.05 -23.38 -9.42
N LEU A 704 -0.96 -24.36 -9.48
CA LEU A 704 -0.69 -25.73 -9.07
C LEU A 704 0.30 -26.44 -10.03
N ARG A 705 0.21 -26.17 -11.31
CA ARG A 705 1.14 -26.69 -12.32
C ARG A 705 2.55 -26.12 -12.15
N ILE A 706 2.65 -24.83 -11.84
CA ILE A 706 3.91 -24.18 -11.50
C ILE A 706 4.48 -24.75 -10.20
N MET A 707 3.66 -25.00 -9.17
CA MET A 707 4.10 -25.68 -7.95
C MET A 707 4.65 -27.07 -8.23
N ALA A 708 3.99 -27.87 -9.07
CA ALA A 708 4.48 -29.18 -9.49
C ALA A 708 5.83 -29.08 -10.21
N HIS A 709 6.00 -28.06 -11.06
CA HIS A 709 7.26 -27.82 -11.77
C HIS A 709 8.39 -27.41 -10.82
N LEU A 710 8.14 -26.46 -9.92
CA LEU A 710 9.16 -25.91 -9.01
C LEU A 710 9.57 -26.93 -7.93
N SER A 711 8.61 -27.60 -7.32
CA SER A 711 8.87 -28.61 -6.28
C SER A 711 9.48 -29.89 -6.88
N GLY A 712 9.15 -30.22 -8.13
CA GLY A 712 9.52 -31.49 -8.76
C GLY A 712 8.90 -32.69 -8.07
N ASP A 713 7.73 -32.52 -7.40
CA ASP A 713 7.04 -33.61 -6.73
C ASP A 713 6.52 -34.64 -7.74
N PRO A 714 6.98 -35.93 -7.68
CA PRO A 714 6.67 -36.92 -8.69
C PRO A 714 5.18 -37.26 -8.72
N HIS A 715 4.50 -37.28 -7.58
CA HIS A 715 3.08 -37.62 -7.51
C HIS A 715 2.19 -36.53 -8.06
N MET A 716 2.58 -35.26 -7.84
CA MET A 716 1.85 -34.12 -8.40
C MET A 716 2.08 -34.02 -9.92
N ILE A 717 3.31 -34.28 -10.37
CA ILE A 717 3.65 -34.33 -11.81
C ILE A 717 2.87 -35.43 -12.51
N GLU A 718 2.87 -36.65 -11.96
CA GLU A 718 2.12 -37.78 -12.52
C GLU A 718 0.62 -37.48 -12.63
N ALA A 719 0.02 -36.86 -11.59
CA ALA A 719 -1.40 -36.51 -11.62
C ALA A 719 -1.73 -35.53 -12.75
N PHE A 720 -0.88 -34.55 -13.01
CA PHE A 720 -1.09 -33.61 -14.12
C PHE A 720 -0.77 -34.23 -15.48
N GLN A 721 0.21 -35.10 -15.60
CA GLN A 721 0.55 -35.77 -16.86
C GLN A 721 -0.50 -36.77 -17.29
N SER A 722 -1.16 -37.43 -16.32
CA SER A 722 -2.27 -38.38 -16.59
C SER A 722 -3.61 -37.71 -16.92
N GLY A 723 -3.70 -36.37 -16.81
CA GLY A 723 -4.96 -35.63 -17.00
C GLY A 723 -5.99 -35.83 -15.89
N ALA A 724 -5.58 -36.35 -14.72
CA ALA A 724 -6.47 -36.58 -13.59
C ALA A 724 -6.90 -35.24 -12.94
N ASP A 725 -8.10 -35.25 -12.35
CA ASP A 725 -8.53 -34.14 -11.48
C ASP A 725 -7.63 -34.10 -10.25
N ILE A 726 -6.73 -33.11 -10.18
CA ILE A 726 -5.75 -32.96 -9.11
C ILE A 726 -6.39 -32.86 -7.73
N HIS A 727 -7.59 -32.31 -7.60
CA HIS A 727 -8.29 -32.20 -6.31
C HIS A 727 -8.86 -33.54 -5.89
N ALA A 728 -9.41 -34.31 -6.82
CA ALA A 728 -9.87 -35.67 -6.57
C ALA A 728 -8.69 -36.61 -6.28
N ALA A 729 -7.60 -36.51 -7.06
CA ALA A 729 -6.37 -37.26 -6.84
C ALA A 729 -5.74 -37.00 -5.46
N THR A 730 -5.70 -35.71 -5.06
CA THR A 730 -5.22 -35.32 -3.72
C THR A 730 -6.12 -35.89 -2.62
N ALA A 731 -7.47 -35.78 -2.76
CA ALA A 731 -8.41 -36.36 -1.80
C ALA A 731 -8.24 -37.88 -1.68
N ALA A 732 -8.20 -38.61 -2.80
CA ALA A 732 -7.99 -40.05 -2.82
C ALA A 732 -6.76 -40.46 -2.03
N LYS A 733 -5.64 -39.80 -2.23
CA LYS A 733 -4.37 -40.07 -1.53
C LYS A 733 -4.41 -39.71 -0.06
N ILE A 734 -4.99 -38.59 0.32
CA ILE A 734 -5.12 -38.15 1.73
C ILE A 734 -6.00 -39.11 2.52
N TYR A 735 -7.16 -39.50 1.95
CA TYR A 735 -8.11 -40.39 2.62
C TYR A 735 -7.81 -41.89 2.41
N GLY A 736 -6.84 -42.23 1.57
CA GLY A 736 -6.44 -43.62 1.29
C GLY A 736 -7.51 -44.45 0.60
N ILE A 737 -8.29 -43.84 -0.30
CA ILE A 737 -9.40 -44.43 -1.04
C ILE A 737 -9.20 -44.32 -2.55
N PRO A 738 -9.83 -45.16 -3.38
CA PRO A 738 -9.85 -45.00 -4.84
C PRO A 738 -10.46 -43.66 -5.25
N VAL A 739 -10.04 -43.11 -6.41
CA VAL A 739 -10.50 -41.81 -6.91
C VAL A 739 -12.02 -41.80 -7.15
N GLU A 740 -12.57 -42.94 -7.56
CA GLU A 740 -13.98 -43.13 -7.83
C GLU A 740 -14.86 -43.04 -6.56
N GLU A 741 -14.29 -43.28 -5.38
CA GLU A 741 -14.96 -43.17 -4.09
C GLU A 741 -14.87 -41.78 -3.45
N VAL A 742 -14.14 -40.85 -4.10
CA VAL A 742 -14.00 -39.48 -3.57
C VAL A 742 -15.32 -38.73 -3.68
N THR A 743 -15.85 -38.34 -2.52
CA THR A 743 -17.08 -37.54 -2.44
C THR A 743 -16.84 -36.10 -2.84
N SER A 744 -17.90 -35.39 -3.24
CA SER A 744 -17.83 -33.94 -3.54
C SER A 744 -17.29 -33.10 -2.37
N ASP A 745 -17.59 -33.49 -1.13
CA ASP A 745 -17.08 -32.81 0.08
C ASP A 745 -15.58 -33.05 0.27
N MET A 746 -15.10 -34.28 0.11
CA MET A 746 -13.68 -34.62 0.16
C MET A 746 -12.90 -33.85 -0.92
N ARG A 747 -13.42 -33.81 -2.14
CA ARG A 747 -12.84 -33.05 -3.24
C ARG A 747 -12.79 -31.54 -2.93
N ARG A 748 -13.87 -30.98 -2.35
CA ARG A 748 -13.95 -29.59 -1.92
C ARG A 748 -12.91 -29.27 -0.84
N LYS A 749 -12.77 -30.13 0.17
CA LYS A 749 -11.76 -30.01 1.24
C LYS A 749 -10.35 -30.07 0.67
N ALA A 750 -10.07 -31.02 -0.21
CA ALA A 750 -8.77 -31.13 -0.91
C ALA A 750 -8.49 -29.93 -1.80
N LYS A 751 -9.49 -29.40 -2.52
CA LYS A 751 -9.33 -28.15 -3.31
C LYS A 751 -8.94 -26.97 -2.42
N THR A 752 -9.59 -26.82 -1.29
CA THR A 752 -9.28 -25.75 -0.34
C THR A 752 -7.89 -25.95 0.29
N ALA A 753 -7.49 -27.18 0.58
CA ALA A 753 -6.16 -27.51 1.08
C ALA A 753 -5.08 -27.24 0.01
N ASN A 754 -5.27 -27.70 -1.24
CA ASN A 754 -4.33 -27.49 -2.34
C ASN A 754 -3.98 -26.02 -2.53
N PHE A 755 -4.98 -25.16 -2.62
CA PHE A 755 -4.73 -23.71 -2.75
C PHE A 755 -4.27 -23.07 -1.43
N GLY A 756 -4.89 -23.46 -0.30
CA GLY A 756 -4.56 -22.90 1.00
C GLY A 756 -3.10 -23.14 1.40
N ILE A 757 -2.58 -24.36 1.16
CA ILE A 757 -1.21 -24.73 1.50
C ILE A 757 -0.20 -23.95 0.64
N ILE A 758 -0.46 -23.78 -0.65
CA ILE A 758 0.38 -22.94 -1.53
C ILE A 758 0.47 -21.52 -0.99
N TYR A 759 -0.63 -20.99 -0.43
CA TYR A 759 -0.67 -19.66 0.18
C TYR A 759 -0.22 -19.65 1.64
N GLY A 760 0.35 -20.75 2.16
CA GLY A 760 0.88 -20.84 3.51
C GLY A 760 -0.19 -20.78 4.60
N ILE A 761 -1.37 -21.38 4.36
CA ILE A 761 -2.44 -21.42 5.33
C ILE A 761 -2.04 -22.20 6.59
N SER A 762 -2.36 -21.68 7.76
CA SER A 762 -2.15 -22.39 9.02
C SER A 762 -3.27 -23.41 9.29
N VAL A 763 -3.02 -24.36 10.21
CA VAL A 763 -4.05 -25.29 10.71
C VAL A 763 -5.29 -24.53 11.20
N PHE A 764 -5.09 -23.39 11.89
CA PHE A 764 -6.20 -22.55 12.34
C PHE A 764 -6.98 -21.93 11.17
N GLY A 765 -6.29 -21.36 10.21
CA GLY A 765 -6.91 -20.73 9.05
C GLY A 765 -7.65 -21.72 8.15
N LEU A 766 -7.13 -22.94 7.98
CA LEU A 766 -7.80 -23.97 7.20
C LEU A 766 -9.04 -24.51 7.94
N ALA A 767 -8.96 -24.68 9.26
CA ALA A 767 -10.09 -25.09 10.10
C ALA A 767 -11.25 -24.08 10.02
N GLU A 768 -10.94 -22.77 10.13
CA GLU A 768 -11.93 -21.69 10.02
C GLU A 768 -12.56 -21.63 8.61
N ARG A 769 -11.75 -21.80 7.57
CA ARG A 769 -12.22 -21.72 6.16
C ARG A 769 -13.09 -22.89 5.73
N LEU A 770 -12.85 -24.07 6.29
CA LEU A 770 -13.62 -25.29 6.00
C LEU A 770 -14.75 -25.55 6.99
N ASP A 771 -14.80 -24.80 8.08
CA ASP A 771 -15.70 -25.00 9.23
C ASP A 771 -15.57 -26.41 9.81
N ILE A 772 -14.32 -26.84 10.07
CA ILE A 772 -13.98 -28.16 10.61
C ILE A 772 -13.15 -28.04 11.89
N PRO A 773 -13.10 -29.11 12.73
CA PRO A 773 -12.21 -29.15 13.89
C PRO A 773 -10.74 -28.97 13.53
N ARG A 774 -9.96 -28.33 14.41
CA ARG A 774 -8.51 -28.15 14.21
C ARG A 774 -7.74 -29.46 14.06
N SER A 775 -8.21 -30.55 14.71
CA SER A 775 -7.63 -31.90 14.55
C SER A 775 -7.75 -32.38 13.10
N GLU A 776 -8.94 -32.26 12.50
CA GLU A 776 -9.20 -32.66 11.11
C GLU A 776 -8.40 -31.78 10.13
N SER A 777 -8.35 -30.46 10.39
CA SER A 777 -7.53 -29.55 9.59
C SER A 777 -6.04 -29.92 9.62
N LYS A 778 -5.53 -30.35 10.80
CA LYS A 778 -4.15 -30.83 10.94
C LYS A 778 -3.93 -32.12 10.17
N GLU A 779 -4.84 -33.08 10.29
CA GLU A 779 -4.79 -34.34 9.54
C GLU A 779 -4.77 -34.11 8.02
N LEU A 780 -5.55 -33.15 7.51
CA LEU A 780 -5.55 -32.77 6.10
C LEU A 780 -4.20 -32.19 5.67
N ILE A 781 -3.59 -31.32 6.45
CA ILE A 781 -2.29 -30.71 6.14
C ILE A 781 -1.18 -31.76 6.23
N ASP A 782 -1.16 -32.59 7.27
CA ASP A 782 -0.17 -33.64 7.46
C ASP A 782 -0.29 -34.72 6.34
N GLY A 783 -1.52 -35.08 5.98
CA GLY A 783 -1.83 -35.97 4.86
C GLY A 783 -1.37 -35.39 3.51
N TYR A 784 -1.58 -34.11 3.29
CA TYR A 784 -1.11 -33.44 2.10
C TYR A 784 0.42 -33.50 1.96
N PHE A 785 1.17 -33.15 3.00
CA PHE A 785 2.64 -33.18 2.96
C PHE A 785 3.20 -34.61 2.95
N SER A 786 2.46 -35.57 3.48
CA SER A 786 2.82 -37.01 3.33
C SER A 786 2.63 -37.49 1.89
N THR A 787 1.61 -36.95 1.21
CA THR A 787 1.32 -37.26 -0.21
C THR A 787 2.32 -36.56 -1.15
N TYR A 788 2.67 -35.32 -0.84
CA TYR A 788 3.54 -34.46 -1.65
C TYR A 788 4.76 -33.96 -0.85
N PRO A 789 5.70 -34.83 -0.47
CA PRO A 789 6.79 -34.45 0.44
C PRO A 789 7.73 -33.37 -0.16
N ARG A 790 7.93 -33.38 -1.48
CA ARG A 790 8.79 -32.40 -2.13
C ARG A 790 8.20 -30.99 -2.15
N ILE A 791 6.89 -30.82 -1.98
CA ILE A 791 6.29 -29.51 -1.81
C ILE A 791 6.75 -28.89 -0.50
N LYS A 792 6.77 -29.69 0.58
CA LYS A 792 7.28 -29.22 1.88
C LYS A 792 8.75 -28.81 1.79
N GLU A 793 9.57 -29.63 1.17
CA GLU A 793 11.00 -29.35 0.95
C GLU A 793 11.18 -28.05 0.15
N TYR A 794 10.40 -27.84 -0.91
CA TYR A 794 10.41 -26.61 -1.71
C TYR A 794 10.06 -25.39 -0.87
N MET A 795 9.01 -25.47 -0.03
CA MET A 795 8.59 -24.36 0.84
C MET A 795 9.70 -24.00 1.84
N GLU A 796 10.31 -24.99 2.48
CA GLU A 796 11.41 -24.79 3.44
C GLU A 796 12.65 -24.18 2.75
N GLU A 797 13.00 -24.67 1.57
CA GLU A 797 14.14 -24.15 0.79
C GLU A 797 13.87 -22.74 0.28
N SER A 798 12.64 -22.42 -0.15
CA SER A 798 12.26 -21.07 -0.57
C SER A 798 12.43 -20.06 0.56
N ILE A 799 12.04 -20.42 1.78
CA ILE A 799 12.23 -19.57 2.97
C ILE A 799 13.72 -19.41 3.28
N LYS A 800 14.48 -20.49 3.21
CA LYS A 800 15.92 -20.47 3.47
C LYS A 800 16.65 -19.58 2.47
N VAL A 801 16.41 -19.75 1.17
CA VAL A 801 16.98 -18.90 0.11
C VAL A 801 16.59 -17.43 0.30
N ALA A 802 15.33 -17.16 0.68
CA ALA A 802 14.88 -15.80 0.97
C ALA A 802 15.63 -15.19 2.16
N LYS A 803 15.90 -15.98 3.21
CA LYS A 803 16.68 -15.52 4.38
C LYS A 803 18.14 -15.22 4.05
N GLU A 804 18.72 -15.96 3.12
CA GLU A 804 20.12 -15.79 2.69
C GLU A 804 20.27 -14.61 1.70
N LYS A 805 19.37 -14.51 0.71
CA LYS A 805 19.48 -13.54 -0.39
C LYS A 805 18.70 -12.23 -0.16
N GLY A 806 17.68 -12.22 0.72
CA GLY A 806 16.76 -11.11 0.91
C GLY A 806 15.66 -11.02 -0.15
N TYR A 807 15.62 -11.93 -1.12
CA TYR A 807 14.61 -11.99 -2.18
C TYR A 807 14.37 -13.43 -2.67
N VAL A 808 13.27 -13.61 -3.42
CA VAL A 808 12.98 -14.80 -4.21
C VAL A 808 12.79 -14.43 -5.67
N GLU A 809 12.85 -15.44 -6.57
CA GLU A 809 12.80 -15.25 -8.02
C GLU A 809 11.71 -16.10 -8.65
N THR A 810 11.09 -15.57 -9.73
CA THR A 810 10.25 -16.36 -10.63
C THR A 810 11.10 -17.23 -11.57
N ILE A 811 10.44 -18.10 -12.35
CA ILE A 811 11.10 -18.88 -13.42
C ILE A 811 11.82 -17.96 -14.42
N PHE A 812 11.30 -16.75 -14.66
CA PHE A 812 11.87 -15.75 -15.56
C PHE A 812 12.81 -14.76 -14.86
N LYS A 813 13.26 -15.07 -13.63
CA LYS A 813 14.20 -14.26 -12.85
C LYS A 813 13.65 -12.94 -12.30
N ARG A 814 12.33 -12.69 -12.38
CA ARG A 814 11.72 -11.55 -11.70
C ARG A 814 11.97 -11.67 -10.20
N LYS A 815 12.47 -10.60 -9.58
CA LYS A 815 12.81 -10.58 -8.15
C LYS A 815 11.66 -10.03 -7.30
N ARG A 816 11.42 -10.68 -6.18
CA ARG A 816 10.56 -10.19 -5.10
C ARG A 816 11.41 -10.01 -3.86
N PHE A 817 11.67 -8.80 -3.47
CA PHE A 817 12.43 -8.48 -2.25
C PHE A 817 11.58 -8.69 -1.00
N LEU A 818 12.19 -9.23 0.06
CA LEU A 818 11.54 -9.60 1.32
C LEU A 818 12.34 -9.04 2.50
N PRO A 819 12.32 -7.73 2.73
CA PRO A 819 13.14 -7.10 3.76
C PRO A 819 12.82 -7.60 5.17
N ASP A 820 11.59 -8.07 5.39
CA ASP A 820 11.10 -8.54 6.69
C ASP A 820 11.33 -10.05 6.93
N ILE A 821 12.01 -10.76 6.02
CA ILE A 821 12.19 -12.23 6.10
C ILE A 821 12.97 -12.68 7.35
N ASN A 822 13.86 -11.83 7.85
CA ASN A 822 14.64 -12.06 9.04
C ASN A 822 14.12 -11.29 10.26
N SER A 823 12.88 -10.76 10.21
CA SER A 823 12.28 -10.03 11.33
C SER A 823 12.15 -10.91 12.58
N HIS A 824 12.48 -10.37 13.73
CA HIS A 824 12.29 -11.04 15.03
C HIS A 824 10.79 -11.15 15.38
N ASN A 825 9.95 -10.25 14.87
CA ASN A 825 8.50 -10.33 15.04
C ASN A 825 7.94 -11.51 14.23
N ALA A 826 7.40 -12.52 14.92
CA ALA A 826 6.87 -13.75 14.32
C ALA A 826 5.72 -13.51 13.33
N VAL A 827 4.88 -12.48 13.54
CA VAL A 827 3.76 -12.15 12.65
C VAL A 827 4.28 -11.55 11.34
N VAL A 828 5.21 -10.59 11.44
CA VAL A 828 5.84 -9.92 10.29
C VAL A 828 6.68 -10.91 9.51
N ARG A 829 7.52 -11.68 10.19
CA ARG A 829 8.32 -12.75 9.57
C ARG A 829 7.44 -13.80 8.89
N GLY A 830 6.39 -14.26 9.55
CA GLY A 830 5.45 -15.24 8.98
C GLY A 830 4.75 -14.72 7.73
N TYR A 831 4.47 -13.42 7.63
CA TYR A 831 3.98 -12.80 6.40
C TYR A 831 5.04 -12.83 5.28
N ALA A 832 6.29 -12.48 5.58
CA ALA A 832 7.39 -12.54 4.62
C ALA A 832 7.71 -13.99 4.19
N GLU A 833 7.66 -14.97 5.10
CA GLU A 833 7.83 -16.39 4.79
C GLU A 833 6.74 -16.92 3.85
N ARG A 834 5.48 -16.51 4.05
CA ARG A 834 4.40 -16.82 3.09
C ARG A 834 4.65 -16.21 1.72
N ASN A 835 5.12 -14.97 1.66
CA ASN A 835 5.48 -14.33 0.40
C ASN A 835 6.67 -15.02 -0.28
N ALA A 836 7.63 -15.54 0.48
CA ALA A 836 8.76 -16.31 -0.07
C ALA A 836 8.31 -17.56 -0.83
N ILE A 837 7.23 -18.19 -0.38
CA ILE A 837 6.64 -19.36 -1.04
C ILE A 837 5.78 -18.95 -2.24
N ASN A 838 4.93 -17.93 -2.06
CA ASN A 838 3.91 -17.55 -3.03
C ASN A 838 4.45 -16.76 -4.22
N ALA A 839 5.39 -15.84 -3.98
CA ALA A 839 5.82 -14.90 -5.01
C ALA A 839 6.45 -15.58 -6.23
N PRO A 840 7.28 -16.64 -6.09
CA PRO A 840 7.78 -17.38 -7.25
C PRO A 840 6.67 -18.01 -8.10
N ILE A 841 5.60 -18.48 -7.47
CA ILE A 841 4.49 -19.17 -8.14
C ILE A 841 3.61 -18.13 -8.85
N GLN A 842 3.11 -17.16 -8.12
CA GLN A 842 2.23 -16.12 -8.66
C GLN A 842 2.93 -15.26 -9.72
N GLY A 843 4.20 -14.91 -9.47
CA GLY A 843 4.99 -14.15 -10.42
C GLY A 843 5.30 -14.92 -11.69
N SER A 844 5.60 -16.23 -11.59
CA SER A 844 5.79 -17.07 -12.77
C SER A 844 4.50 -17.23 -13.58
N ALA A 845 3.34 -17.34 -12.92
CA ALA A 845 2.06 -17.35 -13.61
C ALA A 845 1.81 -16.03 -14.36
N ALA A 846 2.12 -14.90 -13.72
CA ALA A 846 2.02 -13.58 -14.36
C ALA A 846 2.97 -13.44 -15.56
N ASP A 847 4.19 -13.93 -15.46
CA ASP A 847 5.16 -13.88 -16.57
C ASP A 847 4.74 -14.80 -17.72
N ILE A 848 4.19 -15.97 -17.43
CA ILE A 848 3.69 -16.92 -18.43
C ILE A 848 2.53 -16.31 -19.23
N ILE A 849 1.53 -15.74 -18.55
CA ILE A 849 0.38 -15.14 -19.26
C ILE A 849 0.80 -13.91 -20.06
N LYS A 850 1.72 -13.08 -19.56
CA LYS A 850 2.28 -11.95 -20.31
C LYS A 850 2.98 -12.39 -21.59
N LEU A 851 3.79 -13.45 -21.51
CA LEU A 851 4.48 -14.00 -22.67
C LEU A 851 3.49 -14.60 -23.68
N ALA A 852 2.43 -15.28 -23.20
CA ALA A 852 1.36 -15.76 -24.06
C ALA A 852 0.64 -14.60 -24.76
N MET A 853 0.32 -13.52 -24.05
CA MET A 853 -0.27 -12.30 -24.63
C MET A 853 0.59 -11.72 -25.76
N VAL A 854 1.91 -11.65 -25.56
CA VAL A 854 2.86 -11.16 -26.58
C VAL A 854 2.83 -12.05 -27.83
N ARG A 855 2.94 -13.38 -27.66
CA ARG A 855 2.95 -14.32 -28.79
C ARG A 855 1.64 -14.36 -29.54
N ILE A 856 0.51 -14.34 -28.84
CA ILE A 856 -0.81 -14.27 -29.49
C ILE A 856 -0.94 -12.98 -30.30
N TYR A 857 -0.51 -11.86 -29.75
CA TYR A 857 -0.55 -10.57 -30.46
C TYR A 857 0.31 -10.60 -31.73
N GLU A 858 1.56 -11.09 -31.62
CA GLU A 858 2.47 -11.22 -32.77
C GLU A 858 1.87 -12.13 -33.85
N ARG A 859 1.30 -13.27 -33.48
CA ARG A 859 0.63 -14.18 -34.41
C ARG A 859 -0.59 -13.53 -35.08
N PHE A 860 -1.41 -12.79 -34.35
CA PHE A 860 -2.55 -12.08 -34.95
C PHE A 860 -2.11 -11.03 -35.96
N GLU A 861 -1.01 -10.31 -35.71
CA GLU A 861 -0.44 -9.34 -36.64
C GLU A 861 0.17 -10.04 -37.89
N GLU A 862 0.89 -11.17 -37.71
CA GLU A 862 1.49 -11.96 -38.80
C GLU A 862 0.44 -12.57 -39.72
N GLU A 863 -0.64 -13.12 -39.16
CA GLU A 863 -1.74 -13.71 -39.92
C GLU A 863 -2.73 -12.64 -40.47
N GLY A 864 -2.56 -11.38 -40.07
CA GLY A 864 -3.42 -10.28 -40.51
C GLY A 864 -4.85 -10.34 -40.02
N LEU A 865 -5.08 -10.90 -38.80
CA LEU A 865 -6.39 -11.06 -38.21
C LEU A 865 -6.98 -9.73 -37.77
N LYS A 866 -8.30 -9.57 -37.96
CA LYS A 866 -9.06 -8.41 -37.49
C LYS A 866 -9.46 -8.54 -35.99
N SER A 867 -9.55 -9.77 -35.52
CA SER A 867 -9.85 -10.10 -34.12
C SER A 867 -8.82 -9.52 -33.15
N LYS A 868 -9.27 -9.08 -31.97
CA LYS A 868 -8.43 -8.36 -31.00
C LYS A 868 -8.58 -8.92 -29.60
N MET A 869 -7.45 -8.99 -28.88
CA MET A 869 -7.45 -9.15 -27.41
C MET A 869 -7.98 -7.86 -26.78
N ILE A 870 -8.88 -7.97 -25.81
CA ILE A 870 -9.56 -6.80 -25.21
C ILE A 870 -9.40 -6.70 -23.70
N LEU A 871 -9.33 -7.83 -22.98
CA LEU A 871 -9.16 -7.86 -21.52
C LEU A 871 -8.20 -8.96 -21.08
N GLN A 872 -7.54 -8.71 -19.97
CA GLN A 872 -6.82 -9.72 -19.18
C GLN A 872 -7.32 -9.63 -17.73
N VAL A 873 -7.81 -10.74 -17.18
CA VAL A 873 -8.37 -10.82 -15.82
C VAL A 873 -7.81 -12.06 -15.13
N HIS A 874 -6.90 -11.87 -14.16
CA HIS A 874 -6.18 -12.95 -13.48
C HIS A 874 -5.37 -13.85 -14.42
N ASP A 875 -5.86 -15.06 -14.71
CA ASP A 875 -5.31 -16.07 -15.62
C ASP A 875 -6.13 -16.24 -16.93
N GLU A 876 -7.08 -15.35 -17.15
CA GLU A 876 -8.03 -15.31 -18.26
C GLU A 876 -7.66 -14.21 -19.27
N LEU A 877 -7.72 -14.54 -20.57
CA LEU A 877 -7.62 -13.64 -21.71
C LEU A 877 -8.95 -13.57 -22.45
N ASN A 878 -9.41 -12.37 -22.76
CA ASN A 878 -10.68 -12.14 -23.44
C ASN A 878 -10.46 -11.42 -24.78
N PHE A 879 -11.23 -11.81 -25.78
CA PHE A 879 -11.09 -11.36 -27.14
C PHE A 879 -12.43 -10.96 -27.75
N ASN A 880 -12.40 -9.96 -28.62
CA ASN A 880 -13.45 -9.67 -29.58
C ASN A 880 -13.08 -10.35 -30.91
N VAL A 881 -13.81 -11.39 -31.31
CA VAL A 881 -13.44 -12.30 -32.41
C VAL A 881 -14.45 -12.21 -33.54
N TYR A 882 -13.98 -11.98 -34.75
CA TYR A 882 -14.82 -12.10 -35.94
C TYR A 882 -15.19 -13.56 -36.17
N LYS A 883 -16.47 -13.83 -36.42
CA LYS A 883 -17.00 -15.21 -36.61
C LYS A 883 -16.25 -15.99 -37.69
N GLU A 884 -15.82 -15.30 -38.75
CA GLU A 884 -15.04 -15.88 -39.84
C GLU A 884 -13.62 -16.32 -39.45
N GLU A 885 -13.08 -15.74 -38.36
CA GLU A 885 -11.74 -16.00 -37.83
C GLU A 885 -11.76 -16.93 -36.61
N ALA A 886 -12.94 -17.30 -36.08
CA ALA A 886 -13.09 -17.95 -34.77
C ALA A 886 -12.26 -19.24 -34.62
N GLU A 887 -12.25 -20.11 -35.59
CA GLU A 887 -11.48 -21.37 -35.54
C GLU A 887 -9.96 -21.12 -35.55
N GLU A 888 -9.48 -20.15 -36.35
CA GLU A 888 -8.06 -19.81 -36.41
C GLU A 888 -7.61 -19.11 -35.10
N VAL A 889 -8.42 -18.17 -34.58
CA VAL A 889 -8.16 -17.51 -33.29
C VAL A 889 -8.10 -18.54 -32.19
N LYS A 890 -9.07 -19.45 -32.10
CA LYS A 890 -9.10 -20.52 -31.11
C LYS A 890 -7.82 -21.36 -31.15
N LYS A 891 -7.42 -21.78 -32.34
CA LYS A 891 -6.20 -22.57 -32.55
C LYS A 891 -4.96 -21.80 -32.09
N ILE A 892 -4.78 -20.55 -32.52
CA ILE A 892 -3.62 -19.73 -32.17
C ILE A 892 -3.58 -19.50 -30.65
N VAL A 893 -4.69 -19.11 -30.03
CA VAL A 893 -4.74 -18.82 -28.60
C VAL A 893 -4.38 -20.05 -27.77
N LEU A 894 -4.96 -21.20 -28.05
CA LEU A 894 -4.63 -22.43 -27.34
C LEU A 894 -3.18 -22.87 -27.60
N GLU A 895 -2.70 -22.85 -28.84
CA GLU A 895 -1.31 -23.18 -29.15
C GLU A 895 -0.33 -22.30 -28.39
N GLU A 896 -0.52 -20.98 -28.38
CA GLU A 896 0.41 -20.06 -27.73
C GLU A 896 0.30 -20.09 -26.20
N MET A 897 -0.88 -20.28 -25.63
CA MET A 897 -1.03 -20.43 -24.17
C MET A 897 -0.41 -21.74 -23.68
N GLU A 898 -0.66 -22.87 -24.35
CA GLU A 898 -0.18 -24.17 -23.89
C GLU A 898 1.32 -24.41 -24.16
N ASN A 899 1.87 -23.81 -25.23
CA ASN A 899 3.26 -23.99 -25.62
C ASN A 899 4.17 -22.79 -25.29
N VAL A 900 3.69 -21.83 -24.56
CA VAL A 900 4.46 -20.63 -24.20
C VAL A 900 5.76 -20.97 -23.49
N MET A 901 5.77 -22.01 -22.68
CA MET A 901 6.90 -22.48 -21.90
C MET A 901 6.82 -24.00 -21.65
N LYS A 902 7.95 -24.67 -21.72
CA LYS A 902 8.02 -26.10 -21.38
C LYS A 902 8.23 -26.28 -19.87
N LEU A 903 7.21 -26.73 -19.18
CA LEU A 903 7.26 -27.15 -17.78
C LEU A 903 7.42 -28.70 -17.67
N ARG A 904 7.59 -29.21 -16.46
CA ARG A 904 7.55 -30.64 -16.16
C ARG A 904 6.16 -31.27 -16.30
N VAL A 905 5.14 -30.40 -16.30
CA VAL A 905 3.74 -30.74 -16.51
C VAL A 905 3.19 -29.92 -17.68
N PRO A 906 2.20 -30.41 -18.43
CA PRO A 906 1.60 -29.62 -19.52
C PRO A 906 0.91 -28.38 -18.97
N LEU A 907 1.02 -27.26 -19.67
CA LEU A 907 0.08 -26.13 -19.51
C LEU A 907 -1.17 -26.47 -20.30
N ILE A 908 -2.33 -26.20 -19.74
CA ILE A 908 -3.63 -26.43 -20.39
C ILE A 908 -4.44 -25.17 -20.27
N ALA A 909 -5.05 -24.75 -21.36
CA ALA A 909 -5.97 -23.64 -21.43
C ALA A 909 -7.36 -24.14 -21.84
N ASP A 910 -8.36 -23.77 -21.06
CA ASP A 910 -9.78 -23.98 -21.40
C ASP A 910 -10.28 -22.73 -22.13
N CYS A 911 -11.16 -22.90 -23.11
CA CYS A 911 -11.70 -21.77 -23.85
C CYS A 911 -13.20 -21.95 -24.11
N GLY A 912 -13.88 -20.83 -24.26
CA GLY A 912 -15.28 -20.75 -24.62
C GLY A 912 -15.60 -19.54 -25.47
N GLU A 913 -16.77 -19.58 -26.13
CA GLU A 913 -17.29 -18.52 -26.96
C GLU A 913 -18.76 -18.26 -26.68
N GLY A 914 -19.22 -17.05 -26.85
CA GLY A 914 -20.59 -16.69 -26.56
C GLY A 914 -20.99 -15.30 -27.04
N ALA A 915 -22.25 -14.95 -26.79
CA ALA A 915 -22.76 -13.61 -27.07
C ALA A 915 -22.33 -12.54 -26.04
N ASN A 916 -21.69 -12.95 -24.96
CA ASN A 916 -21.20 -12.07 -23.92
C ASN A 916 -20.12 -12.81 -23.10
N TRP A 917 -19.47 -12.06 -22.20
CA TRP A 917 -18.40 -12.61 -21.36
C TRP A 917 -18.85 -13.78 -20.47
N LEU A 918 -20.07 -13.74 -19.93
CA LEU A 918 -20.55 -14.83 -19.07
C LEU A 918 -20.74 -16.15 -19.83
N GLU A 919 -21.22 -16.09 -21.07
CA GLU A 919 -21.42 -17.28 -21.90
C GLU A 919 -20.11 -17.86 -22.41
N ALA A 920 -19.09 -17.01 -22.61
CA ALA A 920 -17.78 -17.40 -23.07
C ALA A 920 -16.88 -17.97 -21.96
N HIS A 921 -17.21 -17.79 -20.65
CA HIS A 921 -16.38 -18.18 -19.51
C HIS A 921 -16.73 -19.55 -18.90
#